data_24745b76fcbfbfec75c4504953bac3ce
#
_entry.id   24745b76fcbfbfec75c4504953bac3ce
#
_cell.length_a   1.000
_cell.length_b   1.000
_cell.length_c   1.000
_cell.angle_alpha   90.00
_cell.angle_beta   90.00
_cell.angle_gamma   90.00
#
_symmetry.space_group_name_H-M   'P 1'
#
loop_
_entity.id
_entity.type
_entity.pdbx_description
1 polymer ?
#
loop_
_entity_poly.entity_id
_entity_poly.type
_entity_poly.pdbx_seq_one_letter_code
_entity_poly.pdbx_strand_id
1 'polypeptide(L)'
;MEKRTDQRVFWHGKLKKESRKTWQATALTALCSVALFCLLFSYKKMYPFGDGSVAITDLYSQYLPLLYHFYDVVTGQKNLFLDFSVSGGANLYADTINEVLNPFNYVLLLFGRDRIYQAVNVLVLLYSTASAVTAHIFLEKTASGRRFQNVALALCYGCCGYMAYNYQIIKWMIFPVIFPLFCLALLRLLREKKGGWYTVLLAWQLMLSIQLGFMTLLFSLFAGAIWLYTCERKENRTKKMGCMGIYTLIGICISATVLLPSAILLLQSARSGENLSYFGVMKRHGLDDLFERLFQIANPVLIGLLFASGCFRKRKRRSAAEQETHSAAERFWLYLTGFLWLTVLLEPANLLWHMGSYVCFPVRYGYMAVLSMAALVAVRKERDADDFHTENVCKHPAGLRLRCVLLLVASAVSALGAVCLTLIWEERLVQAFSSLAISKVCPKETAVTAVVLLLVGVSAWCGQKALHAKTSGEKTGGAGFPGMAVLGALVGGFCVYTMILLPPDYAVRQENEAAYRQMTEIAKQAENENAASAEPSWLLAREADRDDLPINAALVDRKGSISGYFPTESKQTKAVLESLGYLAPWVSVRAVGGTEISNTMLRNVFVFSKEALGQSGSGSVLSNQRAWAELLSAEDVETKHRQTSEEEQSVDVTTGSKEYTNIMEVFPAQELVLEDGTLCISVTDKQLLYLDAGRSADEIFVSVNGEPVEIPEKNQMASAHRLIWLGTFEAQEVMISVTDRMGTPVAAQEMELGALHENAWQAALQSGTARILQPSECSISEHNAQIHVSVSAAEGETLFVPFVAIDGWKCIQNGKAVDIEPILGGFLGITLTEGENEVVFSFEEPGLKAGVGISILGFAFLLILFFVRRKAEAGWKIAAEQKGKAEKCFGMLYRLLLGVFFAGIYVVPTIGMVVSLTGKIVMKFFG
;
A
#
# COMPACT_ATOMS: atom_id res chain seq x y z
N MET A 1 7.38 51.60 -31.87
CA MET A 1 8.50 50.99 -31.10
C MET A 1 8.04 50.83 -29.67
N GLU A 2 7.24 49.80 -29.42
CA GLU A 2 6.78 49.41 -28.09
C GLU A 2 7.89 48.64 -27.39
N LYS A 3 8.37 49.23 -26.31
CA LYS A 3 9.31 48.57 -25.41
C LYS A 3 8.68 47.24 -24.97
N ARG A 4 9.19 46.12 -25.46
CA ARG A 4 9.05 44.78 -24.83
C ARG A 4 9.56 44.90 -23.39
N THR A 5 8.68 45.25 -22.48
CA THR A 5 8.92 45.11 -21.04
C THR A 5 9.05 43.60 -20.75
N ASP A 6 10.27 43.25 -20.60
CA ASP A 6 10.76 41.90 -20.40
C ASP A 6 10.17 41.34 -19.10
N GLN A 7 9.12 40.50 -19.20
CA GLN A 7 8.64 39.62 -18.14
C GLN A 7 9.70 38.59 -17.67
N ARG A 8 10.93 38.79 -18.13
CA ARG A 8 12.12 37.97 -17.84
C ARG A 8 12.71 38.21 -16.46
N VAL A 9 12.33 39.25 -15.76
CA VAL A 9 13.11 39.72 -14.60
C VAL A 9 12.90 38.91 -13.31
N PHE A 10 11.77 38.25 -13.14
CA PHE A 10 11.50 37.56 -11.87
C PHE A 10 11.94 36.09 -11.82
N TRP A 11 12.05 35.43 -12.96
CA TRP A 11 12.47 34.01 -13.07
C TRP A 11 13.57 33.81 -14.11
N HIS A 12 14.08 34.89 -14.69
CA HIS A 12 15.26 34.92 -15.56
C HIS A 12 16.58 35.00 -14.77
N GLY A 13 16.63 34.50 -13.56
CA GLY A 13 17.92 33.94 -13.24
C GLY A 13 18.10 32.81 -14.26
N LYS A 14 18.96 32.94 -15.31
CA LYS A 14 19.66 31.82 -15.92
C LYS A 14 19.83 30.82 -14.81
N LEU A 15 19.52 29.53 -15.01
CA LEU A 15 19.92 28.46 -14.11
C LEU A 15 21.37 28.79 -13.74
N LYS A 16 21.53 29.55 -12.62
CA LYS A 16 22.83 29.99 -12.17
C LYS A 16 23.60 28.71 -11.99
N LYS A 17 24.75 28.61 -12.66
CA LYS A 17 25.73 27.56 -12.40
C LYS A 17 25.76 27.42 -10.90
N GLU A 18 25.37 26.28 -10.37
CA GLU A 18 25.20 26.04 -8.93
C GLU A 18 26.48 26.50 -8.22
N SER A 19 26.34 27.54 -7.40
CA SER A 19 27.51 28.11 -6.77
C SER A 19 28.07 27.10 -5.76
N ARG A 20 29.39 27.05 -5.55
CA ARG A 20 30.05 26.23 -4.52
C ARG A 20 29.30 26.31 -3.18
N LYS A 21 28.77 27.48 -2.83
CA LYS A 21 28.02 27.73 -1.61
C LYS A 21 26.63 27.05 -1.58
N THR A 22 26.01 26.83 -2.74
CA THR A 22 24.74 26.09 -2.84
C THR A 22 24.98 24.60 -2.60
N TRP A 23 26.03 24.04 -3.17
CA TRP A 23 26.45 22.66 -2.89
C TRP A 23 26.78 22.42 -1.42
N GLN A 24 27.47 23.38 -0.77
CA GLN A 24 27.73 23.30 0.67
C GLN A 24 26.46 23.29 1.51
N ALA A 25 25.43 24.08 1.16
CA ALA A 25 24.15 24.08 1.86
C ALA A 25 23.36 22.79 1.62
N THR A 26 23.41 22.24 0.41
CA THR A 26 22.81 20.94 0.10
C THR A 26 23.50 19.80 0.89
N ALA A 27 24.82 19.79 0.93
CA ALA A 27 25.59 18.85 1.73
C ALA A 27 25.29 19.00 3.23
N LEU A 28 25.15 20.23 3.73
CA LEU A 28 24.74 20.48 5.11
C LEU A 28 23.35 19.92 5.40
N THR A 29 22.39 20.06 4.47
CA THR A 29 21.04 19.46 4.62
C THR A 29 21.13 17.95 4.76
N ALA A 30 21.91 17.28 3.90
CA ALA A 30 22.10 15.84 3.98
C ALA A 30 22.76 15.43 5.29
N LEU A 31 23.85 16.10 5.69
CA LEU A 31 24.58 15.81 6.95
C LEU A 31 23.68 15.99 8.18
N CYS A 32 22.88 17.05 8.22
CA CYS A 32 21.94 17.31 9.32
C CYS A 32 20.86 16.22 9.39
N SER A 33 20.32 15.76 8.25
CA SER A 33 19.33 14.68 8.21
C SER A 33 19.96 13.37 8.68
N VAL A 34 21.13 13.00 8.16
CA VAL A 34 21.86 11.79 8.60
C VAL A 34 22.17 11.84 10.09
N ALA A 35 22.65 12.96 10.60
CA ALA A 35 22.95 13.13 12.04
C ALA A 35 21.70 12.95 12.91
N LEU A 36 20.54 13.46 12.46
CA LEU A 36 19.25 13.27 13.13
C LEU A 36 18.91 11.78 13.24
N PHE A 37 19.03 11.04 12.15
CA PHE A 37 18.72 9.61 12.14
C PHE A 37 19.74 8.78 12.94
N CYS A 38 21.03 9.13 12.89
CA CYS A 38 22.04 8.49 13.74
C CYS A 38 21.73 8.68 15.24
N LEU A 39 21.34 9.88 15.66
CA LEU A 39 20.90 10.14 17.03
C LEU A 39 19.62 9.37 17.38
N LEU A 40 18.64 9.35 16.48
CA LEU A 40 17.39 8.65 16.66
C LEU A 40 17.61 7.14 16.80
N PHE A 41 18.36 6.52 15.88
CA PHE A 41 18.65 5.09 15.90
C PHE A 41 19.51 4.69 17.09
N SER A 42 20.50 5.52 17.48
CA SER A 42 21.26 5.30 18.69
C SER A 42 20.39 5.35 19.95
N TYR A 43 19.51 6.35 20.06
CA TYR A 43 18.57 6.48 21.18
C TYR A 43 17.62 5.27 21.28
N LYS A 44 17.16 4.74 20.15
CA LYS A 44 16.21 3.61 20.06
C LYS A 44 16.88 2.25 19.99
N LYS A 45 18.20 2.16 20.03
CA LYS A 45 18.97 0.92 19.85
C LYS A 45 18.61 0.19 18.56
N MET A 46 18.39 0.96 17.48
CA MET A 46 18.11 0.43 16.14
C MET A 46 19.41 0.23 15.36
N TYR A 47 19.43 -0.73 14.43
CA TYR A 47 20.55 -0.92 13.52
C TYR A 47 20.91 0.38 12.78
N PRO A 48 22.18 0.79 12.66
CA PRO A 48 23.42 0.05 13.03
C PRO A 48 23.89 0.25 14.49
N PHE A 49 23.16 0.93 15.35
CA PHE A 49 23.53 1.22 16.75
C PHE A 49 22.94 0.22 17.77
N GLY A 50 22.27 -0.81 17.29
CA GLY A 50 21.67 -1.90 18.02
C GLY A 50 21.01 -2.87 17.05
N ASP A 51 20.31 -3.87 17.56
CA ASP A 51 19.71 -4.93 16.74
C ASP A 51 18.28 -4.61 16.26
N GLY A 52 17.66 -3.54 16.79
CA GLY A 52 16.29 -3.19 16.47
C GLY A 52 16.07 -2.72 15.03
N SER A 53 14.88 -3.01 14.49
CA SER A 53 14.41 -2.55 13.18
C SER A 53 13.23 -1.59 13.31
N VAL A 54 13.03 -0.76 12.28
CA VAL A 54 11.82 0.07 12.11
C VAL A 54 10.61 -0.73 11.63
N ALA A 55 10.79 -2.02 11.33
CA ALA A 55 9.74 -2.88 10.78
C ALA A 55 8.64 -3.15 11.80
N ILE A 56 7.48 -2.54 11.59
CA ILE A 56 6.25 -2.74 12.36
C ILE A 56 5.06 -2.77 11.41
N THR A 57 3.92 -3.31 11.84
CA THR A 57 2.65 -3.32 11.10
C THR A 57 2.81 -3.78 9.65
N ASP A 58 2.31 -3.03 8.67
CA ASP A 58 2.39 -3.37 7.24
C ASP A 58 3.85 -3.50 6.73
N LEU A 59 4.80 -2.73 7.30
CA LEU A 59 6.20 -2.90 6.94
C LEU A 59 6.72 -4.27 7.34
N TYR A 60 6.32 -4.77 8.53
CA TYR A 60 6.71 -6.08 9.04
C TYR A 60 6.06 -7.23 8.27
N SER A 61 4.72 -7.17 8.09
CA SER A 61 3.94 -8.29 7.57
C SER A 61 3.82 -8.33 6.04
N GLN A 62 3.91 -7.19 5.35
CA GLN A 62 3.64 -7.07 3.93
C GLN A 62 4.85 -6.59 3.12
N TYR A 63 5.41 -5.39 3.44
CA TYR A 63 6.40 -4.78 2.56
C TYR A 63 7.80 -5.35 2.74
N LEU A 64 8.17 -5.74 3.94
CA LEU A 64 9.48 -6.36 4.17
C LEU A 64 9.60 -7.72 3.44
N PRO A 65 8.62 -8.65 3.50
CA PRO A 65 8.61 -9.83 2.65
C PRO A 65 8.71 -9.52 1.14
N LEU A 66 8.03 -8.48 0.65
CA LEU A 66 8.15 -8.05 -0.75
C LEU A 66 9.56 -7.54 -1.08
N LEU A 67 10.31 -6.96 -0.13
CA LEU A 67 11.72 -6.60 -0.34
C LEU A 67 12.62 -7.83 -0.41
N TYR A 68 12.29 -8.93 0.29
CA TYR A 68 12.98 -10.22 0.10
C TYR A 68 12.68 -10.79 -1.29
N HIS A 69 11.43 -10.77 -1.72
CA HIS A 69 11.06 -11.18 -3.08
C HIS A 69 11.72 -10.29 -4.15
N PHE A 70 11.76 -8.97 -3.96
CA PHE A 70 12.53 -8.06 -4.82
C PHE A 70 13.99 -8.50 -4.94
N TYR A 71 14.64 -8.82 -3.81
CA TYR A 71 16.03 -9.29 -3.81
C TYR A 71 16.17 -10.56 -4.64
N ASP A 72 15.28 -11.53 -4.45
CA ASP A 72 15.28 -12.80 -5.16
C ASP A 72 15.04 -12.63 -6.67
N VAL A 73 14.13 -11.71 -7.07
CA VAL A 73 13.90 -11.35 -8.48
C VAL A 73 15.13 -10.72 -9.12
N VAL A 74 15.75 -9.73 -8.49
CA VAL A 74 16.91 -9.03 -9.10
C VAL A 74 18.17 -9.85 -9.09
N THR A 75 18.28 -10.88 -8.24
CA THR A 75 19.36 -11.86 -8.25
C THR A 75 19.09 -13.06 -9.15
N GLY A 76 17.91 -13.12 -9.80
CA GLY A 76 17.56 -14.14 -10.79
C GLY A 76 17.10 -15.47 -10.20
N GLN A 77 16.68 -15.49 -8.93
CA GLN A 77 16.19 -16.69 -8.26
C GLN A 77 14.68 -16.88 -8.40
N LYS A 78 13.93 -15.80 -8.48
CA LYS A 78 12.47 -15.77 -8.61
C LYS A 78 12.03 -15.03 -9.87
N ASN A 79 10.76 -15.25 -10.28
CA ASN A 79 10.14 -14.54 -11.39
C ASN A 79 9.55 -13.21 -10.94
N LEU A 80 9.45 -12.23 -11.85
CA LEU A 80 8.83 -10.94 -11.59
C LEU A 80 7.30 -11.01 -11.57
N PHE A 81 6.71 -11.95 -12.29
CA PHE A 81 5.28 -12.00 -12.56
C PHE A 81 4.55 -12.93 -11.60
N LEU A 82 5.01 -14.17 -11.49
CA LEU A 82 4.36 -15.21 -10.70
C LEU A 82 5.33 -15.73 -9.63
N ASP A 83 4.84 -15.88 -8.40
CA ASP A 83 5.52 -16.58 -7.32
C ASP A 83 4.69 -17.78 -6.87
N PHE A 84 5.28 -18.97 -6.95
CA PHE A 84 4.63 -20.22 -6.59
C PHE A 84 4.55 -20.43 -5.07
N SER A 85 5.32 -19.68 -4.28
CA SER A 85 5.45 -19.92 -2.86
C SER A 85 4.39 -19.25 -1.99
N VAL A 86 3.55 -18.38 -2.54
CA VAL A 86 2.53 -17.62 -1.78
C VAL A 86 1.16 -17.73 -2.43
N SER A 87 0.10 -17.68 -1.64
CA SER A 87 -1.32 -17.71 -2.07
C SER A 87 -1.64 -18.88 -3.00
N GLY A 88 -0.89 -20.00 -2.91
CA GLY A 88 -1.04 -21.10 -3.86
C GLY A 88 -0.69 -20.74 -5.31
N GLY A 89 0.25 -19.85 -5.52
CA GLY A 89 0.68 -19.31 -6.80
C GLY A 89 0.06 -17.94 -7.11
N ALA A 90 0.74 -16.86 -6.72
CA ALA A 90 0.23 -15.50 -6.86
C ALA A 90 0.89 -14.72 -7.99
N ASN A 91 0.09 -13.95 -8.73
CA ASN A 91 0.63 -12.93 -9.62
C ASN A 91 1.07 -11.71 -8.79
N LEU A 92 2.38 -11.52 -8.64
CA LEU A 92 2.98 -10.44 -7.86
C LEU A 92 3.49 -9.26 -8.71
N TYR A 93 3.20 -9.22 -10.02
CA TYR A 93 3.73 -8.18 -10.89
C TYR A 93 3.47 -6.76 -10.37
N ALA A 94 2.21 -6.43 -10.07
CA ALA A 94 1.85 -5.09 -9.62
C ALA A 94 2.42 -4.73 -8.24
N ASP A 95 2.69 -5.71 -7.39
CA ASP A 95 3.25 -5.50 -6.06
C ASP A 95 4.79 -5.45 -6.05
N THR A 96 5.45 -6.11 -7.01
CA THR A 96 6.92 -6.21 -7.09
C THR A 96 7.55 -5.22 -8.07
N ILE A 97 6.91 -4.90 -9.19
CA ILE A 97 7.49 -3.99 -10.21
C ILE A 97 7.83 -2.61 -9.64
N ASN A 98 7.07 -2.14 -8.65
CA ASN A 98 7.32 -0.89 -7.95
C ASN A 98 8.67 -0.92 -7.21
N GLU A 99 8.97 -2.07 -6.59
CA GLU A 99 10.21 -2.27 -5.83
C GLU A 99 11.41 -2.33 -6.78
N VAL A 100 11.26 -2.98 -7.95
CA VAL A 100 12.28 -3.03 -9.02
C VAL A 100 12.53 -1.65 -9.63
N LEU A 101 11.50 -0.83 -9.82
CA LEU A 101 11.62 0.51 -10.39
C LEU A 101 12.10 1.56 -9.38
N ASN A 102 12.29 1.16 -8.12
CA ASN A 102 12.75 2.03 -7.05
C ASN A 102 14.26 1.91 -6.83
N PRO A 103 15.07 2.91 -7.23
CA PRO A 103 16.52 2.80 -7.17
C PRO A 103 17.10 2.69 -5.76
N PHE A 104 16.35 3.11 -4.72
CA PHE A 104 16.82 3.01 -3.35
C PHE A 104 16.86 1.57 -2.84
N ASN A 105 15.98 0.70 -3.34
CA ASN A 105 15.92 -0.69 -2.90
C ASN A 105 17.19 -1.48 -3.30
N TYR A 106 17.89 -1.08 -4.36
CA TYR A 106 19.15 -1.71 -4.77
C TYR A 106 20.26 -1.58 -3.73
N VAL A 107 20.11 -0.67 -2.76
CA VAL A 107 21.04 -0.59 -1.61
C VAL A 107 20.97 -1.88 -0.77
N LEU A 108 19.84 -2.59 -0.74
CA LEU A 108 19.71 -3.86 -0.03
C LEU A 108 20.67 -4.93 -0.52
N LEU A 109 21.07 -4.88 -1.81
CA LEU A 109 22.05 -5.81 -2.38
C LEU A 109 23.44 -5.70 -1.69
N LEU A 110 23.75 -4.54 -1.09
CA LEU A 110 25.01 -4.33 -0.36
C LEU A 110 25.01 -5.04 1.00
N PHE A 111 23.84 -5.35 1.55
CA PHE A 111 23.70 -5.99 2.86
C PHE A 111 23.54 -7.51 2.76
N GLY A 112 23.15 -8.01 1.59
CA GLY A 112 22.77 -9.40 1.41
C GLY A 112 21.37 -9.73 1.94
N ARG A 113 20.81 -10.85 1.48
CA ARG A 113 19.44 -11.27 1.78
C ARG A 113 19.18 -11.39 3.28
N ASP A 114 20.11 -11.98 4.02
CA ASP A 114 19.97 -12.24 5.47
C ASP A 114 19.83 -10.99 6.34
N ARG A 115 20.23 -9.83 5.84
CA ARG A 115 20.23 -8.57 6.61
C ARG A 115 19.21 -7.55 6.12
N ILE A 116 18.27 -7.95 5.26
CA ILE A 116 17.24 -7.05 4.73
C ILE A 116 16.39 -6.49 5.90
N TYR A 117 16.08 -7.31 6.91
CA TYR A 117 15.34 -6.89 8.11
C TYR A 117 15.97 -5.70 8.83
N GLN A 118 17.30 -5.69 8.97
CA GLN A 118 18.02 -4.58 9.59
C GLN A 118 18.29 -3.44 8.58
N ALA A 119 18.54 -3.78 7.32
CA ALA A 119 18.90 -2.83 6.26
C ALA A 119 17.74 -1.88 5.91
N VAL A 120 16.48 -2.26 6.20
CA VAL A 120 15.31 -1.39 6.00
C VAL A 120 15.41 -0.06 6.78
N ASN A 121 16.12 -0.04 7.92
CA ASN A 121 16.40 1.20 8.66
C ASN A 121 17.20 2.19 7.79
N VAL A 122 18.17 1.68 7.04
CA VAL A 122 18.99 2.50 6.13
C VAL A 122 18.13 3.06 5.00
N LEU A 123 17.14 2.31 4.50
CA LEU A 123 16.21 2.83 3.49
C LEU A 123 15.40 4.01 4.02
N VAL A 124 14.85 3.93 5.24
CA VAL A 124 14.09 5.03 5.85
C VAL A 124 14.96 6.28 6.02
N LEU A 125 16.20 6.13 6.49
CA LEU A 125 17.19 7.21 6.56
C LEU A 125 17.45 7.82 5.19
N LEU A 126 17.67 6.99 4.16
CA LEU A 126 17.96 7.45 2.79
C LEU A 126 16.78 8.21 2.19
N TYR A 127 15.54 7.72 2.34
CA TYR A 127 14.36 8.42 1.84
C TYR A 127 14.16 9.78 2.50
N SER A 128 14.27 9.87 3.82
CA SER A 128 14.14 11.14 4.54
C SER A 128 15.24 12.13 4.14
N THR A 129 16.48 11.64 4.07
CA THR A 129 17.62 12.47 3.64
C THR A 129 17.48 12.95 2.20
N ALA A 130 17.12 12.04 1.26
CA ALA A 130 16.92 12.39 -0.14
C ALA A 130 15.75 13.35 -0.33
N SER A 131 14.65 13.20 0.44
CA SER A 131 13.52 14.13 0.42
C SER A 131 13.92 15.52 0.87
N ALA A 132 14.70 15.64 1.95
CA ALA A 132 15.25 16.92 2.40
C ALA A 132 16.17 17.55 1.35
N VAL A 133 17.05 16.76 0.73
CA VAL A 133 17.98 17.23 -0.31
C VAL A 133 17.24 17.75 -1.55
N THR A 134 16.26 16.99 -2.06
CA THR A 134 15.49 17.40 -3.24
C THR A 134 14.62 18.63 -2.96
N ALA A 135 14.04 18.72 -1.75
CA ALA A 135 13.33 19.91 -1.30
C ALA A 135 14.26 21.12 -1.20
N HIS A 136 15.48 20.97 -0.68
CA HIS A 136 16.47 22.05 -0.64
C HIS A 136 16.81 22.55 -2.07
N ILE A 137 17.04 21.62 -3.01
CA ILE A 137 17.30 21.96 -4.42
C ILE A 137 16.10 22.73 -5.02
N PHE A 138 14.89 22.30 -4.73
CA PHE A 138 13.66 22.96 -5.15
C PHE A 138 13.55 24.38 -4.57
N LEU A 139 13.75 24.54 -3.27
CA LEU A 139 13.64 25.83 -2.58
C LEU A 139 14.71 26.83 -3.06
N GLU A 140 15.97 26.39 -3.29
CA GLU A 140 17.03 27.25 -3.82
C GLU A 140 16.73 27.74 -5.26
N LYS A 141 16.02 26.92 -6.06
CA LYS A 141 15.62 27.29 -7.44
C LYS A 141 14.33 28.10 -7.50
N THR A 142 13.50 28.05 -6.48
CA THR A 142 12.21 28.77 -6.42
C THR A 142 12.28 30.04 -5.61
N ALA A 143 13.10 30.11 -4.55
CA ALA A 143 13.28 31.25 -3.68
C ALA A 143 14.77 31.40 -3.36
N SER A 144 15.46 32.26 -4.11
CA SER A 144 16.91 32.48 -3.93
C SER A 144 17.15 33.55 -2.84
N GLY A 145 18.09 33.28 -1.94
CA GLY A 145 18.63 34.33 -1.07
C GLY A 145 19.05 33.93 0.33
N ARG A 146 18.38 32.98 0.98
CA ARG A 146 18.70 32.61 2.37
C ARG A 146 18.94 31.12 2.52
N ARG A 147 20.12 30.67 2.14
CA ARG A 147 20.48 29.22 2.10
C ARG A 147 20.21 28.45 3.38
N PHE A 148 20.59 28.99 4.55
CA PHE A 148 20.35 28.30 5.83
C PHE A 148 18.88 28.18 6.19
N GLN A 149 18.05 29.16 5.74
CA GLN A 149 16.60 29.04 5.91
C GLN A 149 16.02 27.96 5.01
N ASN A 150 16.51 27.87 3.75
CA ASN A 150 16.11 26.82 2.84
C ASN A 150 16.54 25.44 3.36
N VAL A 151 17.71 25.34 4.05
CA VAL A 151 18.11 24.14 4.80
C VAL A 151 17.08 23.77 5.86
N ALA A 152 16.67 24.73 6.72
CA ALA A 152 15.68 24.47 7.75
C ALA A 152 14.32 24.05 7.17
N LEU A 153 13.83 24.73 6.13
CA LEU A 153 12.57 24.36 5.47
C LEU A 153 12.63 22.99 4.79
N ALA A 154 13.78 22.66 4.21
CA ALA A 154 14.02 21.37 3.59
C ALA A 154 14.06 20.23 4.63
N LEU A 155 14.69 20.45 5.79
CA LEU A 155 14.66 19.51 6.90
C LEU A 155 13.23 19.34 7.46
N CYS A 156 12.45 20.43 7.57
CA CYS A 156 11.04 20.34 7.93
C CYS A 156 10.21 19.49 6.95
N TYR A 157 10.56 19.46 5.68
CA TYR A 157 9.94 18.61 4.68
C TYR A 157 10.38 17.15 4.81
N GLY A 158 11.70 16.91 4.84
CA GLY A 158 12.24 15.54 4.93
C GLY A 158 11.98 14.83 6.27
N CYS A 159 11.61 15.59 7.31
CA CYS A 159 11.34 15.10 8.65
C CYS A 159 9.96 15.57 9.15
N CYS A 160 8.94 15.53 8.28
CA CYS A 160 7.57 15.89 8.64
C CYS A 160 6.75 14.69 9.14
N GLY A 161 5.54 14.97 9.63
CA GLY A 161 4.61 13.95 10.06
C GLY A 161 4.31 12.90 8.99
N TYR A 162 4.22 13.31 7.71
CA TYR A 162 4.05 12.37 6.59
C TYR A 162 5.15 11.31 6.54
N MET A 163 6.42 11.76 6.61
CA MET A 163 7.57 10.86 6.53
C MET A 163 7.62 9.91 7.71
N ALA A 164 7.33 10.42 8.91
CA ALA A 164 7.35 9.64 10.14
C ALA A 164 6.18 8.64 10.23
N TYR A 165 5.02 8.97 9.67
CA TYR A 165 3.83 8.13 9.73
C TYR A 165 3.80 7.07 8.62
N ASN A 166 4.11 7.46 7.38
CA ASN A 166 3.95 6.60 6.20
C ASN A 166 5.18 5.74 5.90
N TYR A 167 6.27 5.75 6.71
CA TYR A 167 7.41 4.87 6.47
C TYR A 167 7.06 3.38 6.52
N GLN A 168 5.98 3.02 7.22
CA GLN A 168 5.45 1.66 7.28
C GLN A 168 5.02 1.14 5.90
N ILE A 169 4.67 2.04 4.99
CA ILE A 169 4.41 1.73 3.57
C ILE A 169 5.62 2.21 2.76
N ILE A 170 6.72 1.50 2.88
CA ILE A 170 8.04 1.95 2.43
C ILE A 170 8.07 2.33 0.94
N LYS A 171 7.27 1.67 0.11
CA LYS A 171 7.14 1.99 -1.33
C LYS A 171 6.57 3.38 -1.61
N TRP A 172 5.91 4.03 -0.64
CA TRP A 172 5.46 5.41 -0.82
C TRP A 172 6.53 6.45 -0.53
N MET A 173 7.61 6.08 0.18
CA MET A 173 8.64 7.01 0.62
C MET A 173 9.48 7.60 -0.53
N ILE A 174 9.46 6.99 -1.69
CA ILE A 174 10.10 7.52 -2.90
C ILE A 174 9.37 8.75 -3.45
N PHE A 175 8.05 8.90 -3.23
CA PHE A 175 7.27 10.02 -3.77
C PHE A 175 7.70 11.37 -3.19
N PRO A 176 7.87 11.56 -1.87
CA PRO A 176 8.46 12.79 -1.33
C PRO A 176 9.85 13.12 -1.89
N VAL A 177 10.63 12.12 -2.29
CA VAL A 177 11.94 12.36 -2.96
C VAL A 177 11.77 12.92 -4.36
N ILE A 178 10.87 12.33 -5.16
CA ILE A 178 10.66 12.72 -6.56
C ILE A 178 9.89 14.05 -6.66
N PHE A 179 8.95 14.29 -5.77
CA PHE A 179 7.97 15.35 -5.88
C PHE A 179 8.55 16.78 -5.98
N PRO A 180 9.57 17.19 -5.22
CA PRO A 180 10.22 18.51 -5.40
C PRO A 180 10.82 18.67 -6.80
N LEU A 181 11.41 17.62 -7.37
CA LEU A 181 11.96 17.63 -8.73
C LEU A 181 10.83 17.67 -9.77
N PHE A 182 9.74 16.95 -9.51
CA PHE A 182 8.52 16.99 -10.33
C PHE A 182 7.91 18.40 -10.35
N CYS A 183 7.82 19.08 -9.22
CA CYS A 183 7.37 20.48 -9.16
C CYS A 183 8.26 21.43 -9.98
N LEU A 184 9.59 21.24 -9.96
CA LEU A 184 10.50 22.00 -10.83
C LEU A 184 10.24 21.74 -12.31
N ALA A 185 10.01 20.50 -12.67
CA ALA A 185 9.71 20.10 -14.05
C ALA A 185 8.36 20.66 -14.52
N LEU A 186 7.32 20.62 -13.66
CA LEU A 186 6.01 21.22 -13.91
C LEU A 186 6.13 22.75 -14.11
N LEU A 187 6.82 23.44 -13.21
CA LEU A 187 7.05 24.88 -13.35
C LEU A 187 7.82 25.22 -14.63
N ARG A 188 8.78 24.40 -15.04
CA ARG A 188 9.50 24.56 -16.31
C ARG A 188 8.60 24.36 -17.52
N LEU A 189 7.70 23.36 -17.46
CA LEU A 189 6.67 23.13 -18.49
C LEU A 189 5.76 24.36 -18.62
N LEU A 190 5.22 24.84 -17.52
CA LEU A 190 4.28 25.97 -17.49
C LEU A 190 4.92 27.29 -17.93
N ARG A 191 6.22 27.52 -17.66
CA ARG A 191 6.94 28.74 -18.04
C ARG A 191 7.47 28.67 -19.46
N GLU A 192 8.21 27.59 -19.75
CA GLU A 192 9.02 27.50 -20.96
C GLU A 192 8.39 26.55 -22.01
N LYS A 193 7.27 25.90 -21.69
CA LYS A 193 6.66 24.83 -22.48
C LYS A 193 7.61 23.64 -22.70
N LYS A 194 8.63 23.43 -21.81
CA LYS A 194 9.59 22.33 -21.88
C LYS A 194 9.12 21.19 -20.97
N GLY A 195 8.41 20.20 -21.53
CA GLY A 195 7.72 19.17 -20.78
C GLY A 195 8.46 17.83 -20.63
N GLY A 196 9.64 17.62 -21.25
CA GLY A 196 10.29 16.31 -21.23
C GLY A 196 10.50 15.73 -19.83
N TRP A 197 11.13 16.47 -18.93
CA TRP A 197 11.32 16.02 -17.54
C TRP A 197 10.00 15.84 -16.76
N TYR A 198 9.01 16.72 -17.02
CA TYR A 198 7.67 16.54 -16.44
C TYR A 198 7.07 15.20 -16.85
N THR A 199 7.11 14.87 -18.15
CA THR A 199 6.59 13.62 -18.70
C THR A 199 7.28 12.40 -18.10
N VAL A 200 8.63 12.40 -18.04
CA VAL A 200 9.41 11.27 -17.50
C VAL A 200 9.11 11.07 -16.00
N LEU A 201 9.14 12.16 -15.21
CA LEU A 201 8.88 12.06 -13.77
C LEU A 201 7.41 11.70 -13.45
N LEU A 202 6.46 12.14 -14.31
CA LEU A 202 5.07 11.73 -14.18
C LEU A 202 4.91 10.24 -14.50
N ALA A 203 5.47 9.78 -15.63
CA ALA A 203 5.43 8.39 -16.02
C ALA A 203 6.03 7.48 -14.94
N TRP A 204 7.18 7.88 -14.38
CA TRP A 204 7.82 7.13 -13.31
C TRP A 204 6.95 7.05 -12.06
N GLN A 205 6.31 8.14 -11.62
CA GLN A 205 5.39 8.11 -10.49
C GLN A 205 4.15 7.24 -10.74
N LEU A 206 3.62 7.23 -11.97
CA LEU A 206 2.51 6.36 -12.37
C LEU A 206 2.91 4.88 -12.35
N MET A 207 4.15 4.56 -12.73
CA MET A 207 4.67 3.19 -12.67
C MET A 207 4.96 2.73 -11.23
N LEU A 208 5.35 3.65 -10.34
CA LEU A 208 5.62 3.32 -8.93
C LEU A 208 4.35 3.07 -8.11
N SER A 209 3.22 3.70 -8.43
CA SER A 209 1.94 3.46 -7.77
C SER A 209 0.80 4.08 -8.55
N ILE A 210 -0.21 3.29 -8.89
CA ILE A 210 -1.45 3.79 -9.55
C ILE A 210 -2.08 4.88 -8.68
N GLN A 211 -2.22 4.64 -7.38
CA GLN A 211 -2.92 5.54 -6.46
C GLN A 211 -2.19 6.86 -6.25
N LEU A 212 -0.89 6.83 -5.91
CA LEU A 212 -0.12 8.06 -5.71
C LEU A 212 0.17 8.76 -7.04
N GLY A 213 0.31 8.00 -8.13
CA GLY A 213 0.37 8.53 -9.48
C GLY A 213 -0.89 9.30 -9.87
N PHE A 214 -2.08 8.76 -9.57
CA PHE A 214 -3.35 9.46 -9.74
C PHE A 214 -3.41 10.76 -8.92
N MET A 215 -2.98 10.75 -7.65
CA MET A 215 -2.87 11.96 -6.84
C MET A 215 -1.92 12.99 -7.46
N THR A 216 -0.82 12.54 -8.07
CA THR A 216 0.11 13.41 -8.80
C THR A 216 -0.54 14.01 -10.06
N LEU A 217 -1.39 13.24 -10.78
CA LEU A 217 -2.18 13.77 -11.89
C LEU A 217 -3.16 14.85 -11.42
N LEU A 218 -3.91 14.59 -10.33
CA LEU A 218 -4.82 15.59 -9.73
C LEU A 218 -4.05 16.85 -9.29
N PHE A 219 -2.91 16.67 -8.62
CA PHE A 219 -2.04 17.78 -8.25
C PHE A 219 -1.61 18.58 -9.47
N SER A 220 -1.18 17.91 -10.54
CA SER A 220 -0.77 18.60 -11.78
C SER A 220 -1.90 19.39 -12.39
N LEU A 221 -3.10 18.83 -12.43
CA LEU A 221 -4.30 19.47 -12.96
C LEU A 221 -4.62 20.76 -12.20
N PHE A 222 -4.70 20.68 -10.87
CA PHE A 222 -5.08 21.83 -10.05
C PHE A 222 -3.95 22.84 -9.87
N ALA A 223 -2.71 22.39 -9.61
CA ALA A 223 -1.57 23.29 -9.49
C ALA A 223 -1.29 24.03 -10.81
N GLY A 224 -1.41 23.32 -11.94
CA GLY A 224 -1.32 23.91 -13.28
C GLY A 224 -2.38 24.98 -13.52
N ALA A 225 -3.63 24.71 -13.14
CA ALA A 225 -4.73 25.67 -13.24
C ALA A 225 -4.46 26.91 -12.36
N ILE A 226 -4.15 26.72 -11.08
CA ILE A 226 -3.87 27.82 -10.15
C ILE A 226 -2.72 28.68 -10.67
N TRP A 227 -1.63 28.04 -11.19
CA TRP A 227 -0.49 28.78 -11.76
C TRP A 227 -0.90 29.58 -12.99
N LEU A 228 -1.65 28.97 -13.92
CA LEU A 228 -2.09 29.64 -15.15
C LEU A 228 -3.01 30.85 -14.87
N TYR A 229 -3.89 30.70 -13.84
CA TYR A 229 -4.75 31.83 -13.47
C TYR A 229 -4.05 32.93 -12.68
N THR A 230 -3.03 32.61 -11.91
CA THR A 230 -2.31 33.58 -11.06
C THR A 230 -1.11 34.21 -11.75
N CYS A 231 -0.41 33.48 -12.63
CA CYS A 231 0.89 33.88 -13.18
C CYS A 231 0.91 34.07 -14.70
N GLU A 232 -0.19 33.67 -15.44
CA GLU A 232 -0.18 33.74 -16.90
C GLU A 232 -1.25 34.66 -17.47
N ARG A 233 -0.95 35.30 -18.59
CA ARG A 233 -1.89 36.15 -19.31
C ARG A 233 -3.03 35.34 -19.94
N LYS A 234 -4.25 35.85 -19.92
CA LYS A 234 -5.47 35.15 -20.37
C LYS A 234 -5.32 34.54 -21.79
N GLU A 235 -4.66 35.28 -22.70
CA GLU A 235 -4.47 34.88 -24.11
C GLU A 235 -3.62 33.60 -24.28
N ASN A 236 -2.67 33.36 -23.37
CA ASN A 236 -1.75 32.20 -23.43
C ASN A 236 -2.20 30.98 -22.63
N ARG A 237 -3.21 31.14 -21.78
CA ARG A 237 -3.64 30.08 -20.87
C ARG A 237 -4.04 28.78 -21.59
N THR A 238 -4.92 28.90 -22.61
CA THR A 238 -5.39 27.73 -23.38
C THR A 238 -4.26 26.98 -24.07
N LYS A 239 -3.29 27.72 -24.67
CA LYS A 239 -2.13 27.10 -25.32
C LYS A 239 -1.23 26.38 -24.33
N LYS A 240 -1.05 26.91 -23.13
CA LYS A 240 -0.23 26.29 -22.09
C LYS A 240 -0.96 25.09 -21.44
N MET A 241 -2.28 25.19 -21.24
CA MET A 241 -3.13 24.06 -20.84
C MET A 241 -3.02 22.90 -21.83
N GLY A 242 -3.13 23.20 -23.13
CA GLY A 242 -2.98 22.19 -24.19
C GLY A 242 -1.60 21.54 -24.21
N CYS A 243 -0.55 22.36 -24.05
CA CYS A 243 0.82 21.86 -23.94
C CYS A 243 0.98 20.90 -22.74
N MET A 244 0.42 21.27 -21.58
CA MET A 244 0.45 20.44 -20.39
C MET A 244 -0.34 19.13 -20.60
N GLY A 245 -1.55 19.20 -21.20
CA GLY A 245 -2.36 18.02 -21.51
C GLY A 245 -1.65 17.02 -22.41
N ILE A 246 -0.97 17.51 -23.47
CA ILE A 246 -0.19 16.65 -24.38
C ILE A 246 0.93 15.93 -23.64
N TYR A 247 1.74 16.62 -22.86
CA TYR A 247 2.83 16.01 -22.11
C TYR A 247 2.34 15.06 -21.00
N THR A 248 1.19 15.35 -20.41
CA THR A 248 0.53 14.46 -19.46
C THR A 248 0.08 13.16 -20.12
N LEU A 249 -0.61 13.25 -21.28
CA LEU A 249 -1.04 12.09 -22.03
C LEU A 249 0.14 11.19 -22.45
N ILE A 250 1.22 11.81 -22.93
CA ILE A 250 2.43 11.06 -23.28
C ILE A 250 3.02 10.35 -22.01
N GLY A 251 2.99 11.00 -20.86
CA GLY A 251 3.44 10.40 -19.59
C GLY A 251 2.59 9.18 -19.23
N ILE A 252 1.27 9.26 -19.39
CA ILE A 252 0.36 8.13 -19.18
C ILE A 252 0.67 7.01 -20.18
N CYS A 253 0.86 7.33 -21.48
CA CYS A 253 1.22 6.31 -22.47
C CYS A 253 2.56 5.63 -22.14
N ILE A 254 3.59 6.39 -21.74
CA ILE A 254 4.90 5.81 -21.37
C ILE A 254 4.78 4.87 -20.16
N SER A 255 3.87 5.13 -19.24
CA SER A 255 3.66 4.28 -18.07
C SER A 255 2.82 3.02 -18.35
N ALA A 256 2.27 2.86 -19.55
CA ALA A 256 1.32 1.80 -19.87
C ALA A 256 1.90 0.38 -19.69
N THR A 257 3.21 0.19 -19.83
CA THR A 257 3.89 -1.10 -19.55
C THR A 257 3.59 -1.62 -18.14
N VAL A 258 3.50 -0.74 -17.16
CA VAL A 258 3.18 -1.10 -15.76
C VAL A 258 1.71 -0.84 -15.45
N LEU A 259 1.20 0.30 -15.91
CA LEU A 259 -0.13 0.76 -15.55
C LEU A 259 -1.24 -0.16 -16.07
N LEU A 260 -1.11 -0.69 -17.30
CA LEU A 260 -2.14 -1.53 -17.91
C LEU A 260 -2.23 -2.92 -17.25
N PRO A 261 -1.14 -3.69 -17.08
CA PRO A 261 -1.19 -4.95 -16.33
C PRO A 261 -1.68 -4.74 -14.88
N SER A 262 -1.13 -3.76 -14.17
CA SER A 262 -1.56 -3.47 -12.80
C SER A 262 -3.02 -3.06 -12.68
N ALA A 263 -3.58 -2.37 -13.68
CA ALA A 263 -5.01 -2.05 -13.72
C ALA A 263 -5.87 -3.29 -13.94
N ILE A 264 -5.44 -4.21 -14.83
CA ILE A 264 -6.13 -5.49 -15.07
C ILE A 264 -6.14 -6.31 -13.75
N LEU A 265 -4.99 -6.48 -13.11
CA LEU A 265 -4.89 -7.17 -11.82
C LEU A 265 -5.79 -6.55 -10.75
N LEU A 266 -5.81 -5.23 -10.65
CA LEU A 266 -6.67 -4.54 -9.68
C LEU A 266 -8.16 -4.80 -9.94
N LEU A 267 -8.58 -4.86 -11.20
CA LEU A 267 -9.97 -5.20 -11.57
C LEU A 267 -10.32 -6.66 -11.24
N GLN A 268 -9.37 -7.57 -11.30
CA GLN A 268 -9.50 -8.98 -10.97
C GLN A 268 -9.30 -9.26 -9.47
N SER A 269 -8.80 -8.28 -8.71
CA SER A 269 -8.53 -8.44 -7.28
C SER A 269 -9.80 -8.49 -6.45
N ALA A 270 -9.72 -9.13 -5.30
CA ALA A 270 -10.77 -9.19 -4.29
C ALA A 270 -11.24 -7.79 -3.84
N ARG A 271 -10.38 -6.79 -3.97
CA ARG A 271 -10.67 -5.39 -3.64
C ARG A 271 -11.67 -4.72 -4.59
N SER A 272 -11.81 -5.18 -5.84
CA SER A 272 -12.71 -4.57 -6.84
C SER A 272 -14.20 -4.86 -6.60
N GLY A 273 -14.56 -5.68 -5.62
CA GLY A 273 -15.95 -5.97 -5.23
C GLY A 273 -16.54 -5.02 -4.19
N GLU A 274 -15.74 -4.20 -3.56
CA GLU A 274 -16.25 -3.20 -2.60
C GLU A 274 -17.00 -2.10 -3.35
N ASN A 275 -18.33 -2.14 -3.29
CA ASN A 275 -19.23 -1.14 -3.88
C ASN A 275 -19.07 0.19 -3.16
N LEU A 276 -18.13 1.02 -3.61
CA LEU A 276 -17.99 2.41 -3.19
C LEU A 276 -19.07 3.25 -3.87
N SER A 277 -20.19 3.37 -3.18
CA SER A 277 -21.21 4.33 -3.60
C SER A 277 -20.65 5.75 -3.46
N TYR A 278 -20.61 6.50 -4.58
CA TYR A 278 -20.25 7.93 -4.58
C TYR A 278 -21.08 8.71 -3.55
N PHE A 279 -22.35 8.37 -3.39
CA PHE A 279 -23.24 8.96 -2.39
C PHE A 279 -22.91 8.52 -0.95
N GLY A 280 -22.39 7.32 -0.76
CA GLY A 280 -21.84 6.85 0.52
C GLY A 280 -20.62 7.67 0.95
N VAL A 281 -19.73 7.98 0.02
CA VAL A 281 -18.56 8.86 0.24
C VAL A 281 -18.98 10.24 0.73
N MET A 282 -20.05 10.81 0.18
CA MET A 282 -20.56 12.13 0.61
C MET A 282 -21.10 12.15 2.04
N LYS A 283 -21.55 11.02 2.56
CA LYS A 283 -22.08 10.90 3.94
C LYS A 283 -20.97 10.68 4.98
N ARG A 284 -19.78 10.24 4.54
CA ARG A 284 -18.67 9.95 5.44
C ARG A 284 -18.01 11.25 5.89
N HIS A 285 -18.14 11.56 7.15
CA HIS A 285 -17.50 12.70 7.81
C HIS A 285 -17.35 12.38 9.30
N GLY A 286 -16.13 12.30 9.77
CA GLY A 286 -15.76 12.07 11.16
C GLY A 286 -14.76 13.14 11.63
N LEU A 287 -14.85 13.50 12.91
CA LEU A 287 -13.85 14.35 13.54
C LEU A 287 -12.63 13.53 13.97
N ASP A 288 -12.83 12.23 14.19
CA ASP A 288 -11.81 11.32 14.72
C ASP A 288 -10.60 11.20 13.76
N ASP A 289 -10.87 11.11 12.44
CA ASP A 289 -9.82 11.06 11.43
C ASP A 289 -9.13 12.42 11.19
N LEU A 290 -9.69 13.52 11.68
CA LEU A 290 -9.15 14.86 11.43
C LEU A 290 -7.78 15.04 12.08
N PHE A 291 -7.59 14.52 13.29
CA PHE A 291 -6.30 14.62 14.00
C PHE A 291 -5.22 13.85 13.27
N GLU A 292 -5.50 12.65 12.79
CA GLU A 292 -4.58 11.85 11.99
C GLU A 292 -4.19 12.57 10.71
N ARG A 293 -5.17 13.10 9.98
CA ARG A 293 -4.93 13.87 8.75
C ARG A 293 -4.06 15.10 9.00
N LEU A 294 -4.33 15.84 10.08
CA LEU A 294 -3.55 17.01 10.46
C LEU A 294 -2.15 16.65 10.90
N PHE A 295 -1.96 15.51 11.60
CA PHE A 295 -0.66 15.03 12.00
C PHE A 295 0.25 14.76 10.81
N GLN A 296 -0.25 14.13 9.76
CA GLN A 296 0.53 13.81 8.56
C GLN A 296 1.07 15.06 7.84
N ILE A 297 0.36 16.18 7.87
CA ILE A 297 0.85 17.44 7.32
C ILE A 297 1.50 18.34 8.37
N ALA A 298 1.49 17.94 9.65
CA ALA A 298 2.03 18.72 10.72
C ALA A 298 3.57 18.72 10.68
N ASN A 299 4.12 19.89 10.63
CA ASN A 299 5.45 20.19 11.12
C ASN A 299 5.32 21.47 11.92
N PRO A 300 5.38 21.40 13.25
CA PRO A 300 5.11 22.55 14.10
C PRO A 300 6.02 23.73 13.83
N VAL A 301 7.28 23.45 13.47
CA VAL A 301 8.25 24.49 13.10
C VAL A 301 7.84 25.18 11.80
N LEU A 302 7.43 24.42 10.79
CA LEU A 302 6.97 24.96 9.52
C LEU A 302 5.68 25.78 9.67
N ILE A 303 4.73 25.26 10.46
CA ILE A 303 3.49 25.96 10.80
C ILE A 303 3.80 27.28 11.51
N GLY A 304 4.66 27.25 12.53
CA GLY A 304 5.11 28.46 13.24
C GLY A 304 5.78 29.48 12.32
N LEU A 305 6.62 29.01 11.38
CA LEU A 305 7.27 29.87 10.38
C LEU A 305 6.25 30.45 9.38
N LEU A 306 5.21 29.69 9.00
CA LEU A 306 4.13 30.15 8.13
C LEU A 306 3.34 31.30 8.79
N PHE A 307 2.91 31.11 10.04
CA PHE A 307 2.23 32.14 10.83
C PHE A 307 3.12 33.40 11.02
N ALA A 308 4.38 33.21 11.41
CA ALA A 308 5.32 34.31 11.56
C ALA A 308 5.48 35.11 10.26
N SER A 309 5.61 34.42 9.11
CA SER A 309 5.70 35.08 7.80
C SER A 309 4.45 35.88 7.44
N GLY A 310 3.28 35.45 7.87
CA GLY A 310 2.01 36.15 7.66
C GLY A 310 1.81 37.37 8.56
N CYS A 311 2.18 37.24 9.88
CA CYS A 311 1.99 38.30 10.88
C CYS A 311 2.92 39.51 10.70
N PHE A 312 4.13 39.30 10.17
CA PHE A 312 5.15 40.37 10.03
C PHE A 312 5.13 41.07 8.68
N ARG A 313 4.03 41.00 7.95
CA ARG A 313 3.89 41.61 6.62
C ARG A 313 3.84 43.12 6.69
N LYS A 314 4.92 43.81 6.30
CA LYS A 314 4.93 45.28 6.05
C LYS A 314 4.65 45.56 4.57
N ARG A 315 3.72 46.47 4.30
CA ARG A 315 3.38 46.92 2.98
C ARG A 315 4.25 48.12 2.60
N LYS A 316 5.32 47.89 1.80
CA LYS A 316 6.19 48.97 1.30
C LYS A 316 5.95 49.22 -0.20
N ARG A 317 6.09 50.48 -0.66
CA ARG A 317 5.93 50.90 -2.05
C ARG A 317 7.15 50.46 -2.87
N ARG A 318 6.94 49.57 -3.84
CA ARG A 318 7.89 49.16 -4.89
C ARG A 318 7.42 49.67 -6.24
N SER A 319 8.31 49.60 -7.29
CA SER A 319 7.89 49.83 -8.66
C SER A 319 6.76 48.87 -9.06
N ALA A 320 5.78 49.32 -9.80
CA ALA A 320 4.56 48.58 -10.10
C ALA A 320 4.83 47.22 -10.74
N ALA A 321 5.84 47.06 -11.59
CA ALA A 321 6.18 45.85 -12.31
C ALA A 321 6.82 44.76 -11.43
N GLU A 322 7.71 45.10 -10.48
CA GLU A 322 8.30 44.16 -9.53
C GLU A 322 7.30 43.72 -8.48
N GLN A 323 6.39 44.62 -8.07
CA GLN A 323 5.33 44.33 -7.14
C GLN A 323 4.30 43.33 -7.71
N GLU A 324 4.03 43.40 -9.02
CA GLU A 324 3.08 42.54 -9.70
C GLU A 324 3.59 41.12 -9.84
N THR A 325 4.85 40.90 -10.16
CA THR A 325 5.44 39.55 -10.36
C THR A 325 5.67 38.79 -9.07
N HIS A 326 6.21 39.41 -8.04
CA HIS A 326 6.35 38.80 -6.70
C HIS A 326 4.99 38.49 -6.08
N SER A 327 4.03 39.35 -6.26
CA SER A 327 2.66 39.13 -5.79
C SER A 327 1.99 37.95 -6.49
N ALA A 328 2.33 37.63 -7.73
CA ALA A 328 1.82 36.50 -8.47
C ALA A 328 2.35 35.15 -7.92
N ALA A 329 3.65 35.05 -7.65
CA ALA A 329 4.26 33.84 -7.08
C ALA A 329 3.76 33.58 -5.66
N GLU A 330 3.66 34.61 -4.81
CA GLU A 330 3.08 34.49 -3.48
C GLU A 330 1.61 34.04 -3.55
N ARG A 331 0.79 34.62 -4.45
CA ARG A 331 -0.60 34.23 -4.67
C ARG A 331 -0.70 32.78 -5.12
N PHE A 332 0.16 32.34 -6.03
CA PHE A 332 0.19 30.94 -6.48
C PHE A 332 0.40 29.98 -5.31
N TRP A 333 1.47 30.18 -4.53
CA TRP A 333 1.76 29.29 -3.40
C TRP A 333 0.71 29.39 -2.28
N LEU A 334 0.14 30.58 -2.05
CA LEU A 334 -0.94 30.76 -1.08
C LEU A 334 -2.21 29.99 -1.48
N TYR A 335 -2.62 30.11 -2.74
CA TYR A 335 -3.84 29.44 -3.22
C TYR A 335 -3.63 27.94 -3.32
N LEU A 336 -2.46 27.49 -3.75
CA LEU A 336 -2.13 26.05 -3.79
C LEU A 336 -2.09 25.44 -2.39
N THR A 337 -1.46 26.12 -1.44
CA THR A 337 -1.45 25.68 -0.03
C THR A 337 -2.86 25.63 0.53
N GLY A 338 -3.64 26.70 0.38
CA GLY A 338 -5.02 26.75 0.83
C GLY A 338 -5.91 25.65 0.20
N PHE A 339 -5.73 25.39 -1.09
CA PHE A 339 -6.43 24.34 -1.81
C PHE A 339 -6.08 22.94 -1.28
N LEU A 340 -4.80 22.64 -1.06
CA LEU A 340 -4.37 21.35 -0.50
C LEU A 340 -4.84 21.17 0.95
N TRP A 341 -4.83 22.25 1.75
CA TRP A 341 -5.38 22.19 3.10
C TRP A 341 -6.90 21.98 3.10
N LEU A 342 -7.62 22.60 2.17
CA LEU A 342 -9.07 22.35 2.01
C LEU A 342 -9.32 20.87 1.71
N THR A 343 -8.50 20.22 0.88
CA THR A 343 -8.58 18.79 0.58
C THR A 343 -8.37 17.94 1.84
N VAL A 344 -7.42 18.32 2.69
CA VAL A 344 -7.15 17.61 3.96
C VAL A 344 -8.30 17.77 4.96
N LEU A 345 -8.91 18.96 5.03
CA LEU A 345 -9.97 19.25 5.97
C LEU A 345 -11.32 18.62 5.57
N LEU A 346 -11.60 18.54 4.27
CA LEU A 346 -12.84 17.97 3.73
C LEU A 346 -12.69 16.48 3.47
N GLU A 347 -13.24 15.64 4.36
CA GLU A 347 -13.15 14.19 4.22
C GLU A 347 -13.67 13.65 2.88
N PRO A 348 -14.81 14.09 2.32
CA PRO A 348 -15.24 13.63 1.01
C PRO A 348 -14.24 13.95 -0.11
N ALA A 349 -13.58 15.13 -0.06
CA ALA A 349 -12.55 15.48 -1.01
C ALA A 349 -11.30 14.60 -0.82
N ASN A 350 -10.89 14.37 0.43
CA ASN A 350 -9.79 13.47 0.78
C ASN A 350 -10.04 12.05 0.24
N LEU A 351 -11.21 11.47 0.47
CA LEU A 351 -11.60 10.16 -0.06
C LEU A 351 -11.51 10.10 -1.59
N LEU A 352 -12.01 11.10 -2.30
CA LEU A 352 -11.98 11.13 -3.76
C LEU A 352 -10.56 11.31 -4.31
N TRP A 353 -9.66 11.96 -3.59
CA TRP A 353 -8.23 11.94 -3.91
C TRP A 353 -7.62 10.54 -3.78
N HIS A 354 -8.16 9.69 -2.91
CA HIS A 354 -7.81 8.29 -2.75
C HIS A 354 -8.58 7.34 -3.69
N MET A 355 -9.13 7.84 -4.79
CA MET A 355 -9.97 7.07 -5.74
C MET A 355 -11.26 6.53 -5.09
N GLY A 356 -11.71 7.17 -4.00
CA GLY A 356 -12.97 6.86 -3.32
C GLY A 356 -12.84 5.94 -2.10
N SER A 357 -11.66 5.37 -1.83
CA SER A 357 -11.46 4.44 -0.71
C SER A 357 -10.08 4.53 -0.08
N TYR A 358 -10.04 4.45 1.25
CA TYR A 358 -8.88 4.05 2.03
C TYR A 358 -9.36 3.41 3.34
N VAL A 359 -8.60 2.46 3.85
CA VAL A 359 -8.87 1.83 5.16
C VAL A 359 -8.01 2.51 6.22
N CYS A 360 -6.72 2.67 5.96
CA CYS A 360 -5.73 3.31 6.81
C CYS A 360 -4.95 4.37 6.02
N PHE A 361 -4.15 5.15 6.70
CA PHE A 361 -3.27 6.15 6.09
C PHE A 361 -4.02 7.18 5.25
N PRO A 362 -4.83 8.04 5.87
CA PRO A 362 -5.44 9.17 5.19
C PRO A 362 -4.36 10.16 4.72
N VAL A 363 -4.68 11.00 3.74
CA VAL A 363 -3.78 12.08 3.26
C VAL A 363 -2.44 11.56 2.71
N ARG A 364 -2.47 10.48 1.91
CA ARG A 364 -1.28 9.92 1.22
C ARG A 364 -0.56 10.92 0.32
N TYR A 365 -1.17 12.08 0.03
CA TYR A 365 -0.60 13.24 -0.66
C TYR A 365 -0.10 14.34 0.29
N GLY A 366 -0.03 14.11 1.59
CA GLY A 366 0.32 15.12 2.62
C GLY A 366 1.65 15.82 2.39
N TYR A 367 2.65 15.11 1.84
CA TYR A 367 3.93 15.69 1.45
C TYR A 367 3.78 16.85 0.43
N MET A 368 2.76 16.85 -0.43
CA MET A 368 2.48 17.93 -1.38
C MET A 368 2.08 19.21 -0.64
N ALA A 369 1.24 19.08 0.41
CA ALA A 369 0.83 20.20 1.25
C ALA A 369 2.02 20.77 2.05
N VAL A 370 2.86 19.91 2.61
CA VAL A 370 4.07 20.31 3.35
C VAL A 370 5.04 21.08 2.46
N LEU A 371 5.33 20.59 1.23
CA LEU A 371 6.22 21.29 0.29
C LEU A 371 5.66 22.63 -0.13
N SER A 372 4.33 22.72 -0.37
CA SER A 372 3.69 23.98 -0.75
C SER A 372 3.78 25.04 0.37
N MET A 373 3.62 24.63 1.63
CA MET A 373 3.84 25.50 2.80
C MET A 373 5.28 25.99 2.88
N ALA A 374 6.26 25.11 2.70
CA ALA A 374 7.67 25.46 2.70
C ALA A 374 8.00 26.48 1.61
N ALA A 375 7.48 26.26 0.39
CA ALA A 375 7.63 27.18 -0.73
C ALA A 375 6.99 28.56 -0.44
N LEU A 376 5.80 28.60 0.15
CA LEU A 376 5.12 29.82 0.53
C LEU A 376 5.94 30.63 1.54
N VAL A 377 6.48 29.96 2.59
CA VAL A 377 7.34 30.60 3.59
C VAL A 377 8.62 31.15 2.95
N ALA A 378 9.25 30.36 2.05
CA ALA A 378 10.47 30.76 1.37
C ALA A 378 10.25 32.01 0.51
N VAL A 379 9.19 32.04 -0.30
CA VAL A 379 8.86 33.20 -1.18
C VAL A 379 8.49 34.45 -0.37
N ARG A 380 7.74 34.30 0.74
CA ARG A 380 7.40 35.43 1.61
C ARG A 380 8.62 36.06 2.26
N LYS A 381 9.58 35.29 2.73
CA LYS A 381 10.79 35.78 3.38
C LYS A 381 11.82 36.32 2.40
N GLU A 382 11.84 35.90 1.14
CA GLU A 382 12.65 36.52 0.09
C GLU A 382 12.27 37.99 -0.07
N ARG A 383 10.99 38.30 -0.05
CA ARG A 383 10.46 39.66 -0.12
C ARG A 383 10.92 40.54 1.05
N ASP A 384 10.99 39.98 2.28
CA ASP A 384 11.43 40.73 3.46
C ASP A 384 12.95 41.07 3.41
N ALA A 385 13.77 40.26 2.71
CA ALA A 385 15.21 40.44 2.63
C ALA A 385 15.60 41.60 1.71
N ASP A 386 14.94 41.76 0.56
CA ASP A 386 15.17 42.86 -0.38
C ASP A 386 14.72 44.20 0.20
N ASP A 387 13.75 44.19 1.12
CA ASP A 387 13.28 45.43 1.78
C ASP A 387 14.23 45.92 2.88
N PHE A 388 15.23 45.13 3.28
CA PHE A 388 16.14 45.46 4.36
C PHE A 388 17.30 46.39 3.95
N HIS A 389 17.57 46.54 2.66
CA HIS A 389 18.62 47.44 2.14
C HIS A 389 18.20 48.89 1.98
N THR A 390 16.95 49.24 2.29
CA THR A 390 16.47 50.61 2.25
C THR A 390 16.08 51.06 3.66
N GLU A 391 16.87 52.02 4.18
CA GLU A 391 16.67 52.66 5.48
C GLU A 391 15.27 53.21 5.62
N ASN A 392 14.52 52.68 6.60
CA ASN A 392 13.62 53.50 7.42
C ASN A 392 13.08 52.72 8.61
N VAL A 393 13.39 53.21 9.78
CA VAL A 393 13.09 52.73 11.11
C VAL A 393 11.60 52.65 11.40
N CYS A 394 11.16 51.56 12.09
CA CYS A 394 9.79 51.32 12.53
C CYS A 394 9.25 52.40 13.44
N LYS A 395 8.14 53.09 13.05
CA LYS A 395 7.45 54.10 13.85
C LYS A 395 6.49 53.58 14.93
N HIS A 396 6.25 52.26 15.06
CA HIS A 396 5.34 51.71 16.09
C HIS A 396 5.86 50.42 16.72
N PRO A 397 6.66 50.48 17.78
CA PRO A 397 7.16 49.30 18.50
C PRO A 397 6.08 48.57 19.30
N ALA A 398 5.00 49.24 19.69
CA ALA A 398 3.92 48.66 20.51
C ALA A 398 3.11 47.58 19.75
N GLY A 399 2.76 47.80 18.50
CA GLY A 399 2.01 46.82 17.69
C GLY A 399 2.81 45.53 17.39
N LEU A 400 4.14 45.67 17.28
CA LEU A 400 5.03 44.51 17.08
C LEU A 400 5.17 43.69 18.37
N ARG A 401 5.29 44.35 19.54
CA ARG A 401 5.34 43.69 20.83
C ARG A 401 4.04 42.92 21.11
N LEU A 402 2.87 43.53 20.82
CA LEU A 402 1.57 42.87 20.99
C LEU A 402 1.44 41.58 20.13
N ARG A 403 1.88 41.63 18.86
CA ARG A 403 1.85 40.45 17.97
C ARG A 403 2.78 39.33 18.42
N CYS A 404 3.97 39.68 18.92
CA CYS A 404 4.91 38.73 19.50
C CYS A 404 4.36 38.09 20.78
N VAL A 405 3.72 38.88 21.64
CA VAL A 405 3.04 38.39 22.85
C VAL A 405 1.86 37.50 22.49
N LEU A 406 1.04 37.88 21.50
CA LEU A 406 -0.08 37.03 21.04
C LEU A 406 0.39 35.70 20.46
N LEU A 407 1.49 35.67 19.70
CA LEU A 407 2.08 34.44 19.20
C LEU A 407 2.65 33.56 20.31
N LEU A 408 3.27 34.17 21.32
CA LEU A 408 3.75 33.46 22.51
C LEU A 408 2.59 32.86 23.30
N VAL A 409 1.55 33.66 23.52
CA VAL A 409 0.33 33.22 24.22
C VAL A 409 -0.35 32.12 23.45
N ALA A 410 -0.51 32.25 22.12
CA ALA A 410 -1.11 31.22 21.29
C ALA A 410 -0.26 29.92 21.31
N SER A 411 1.08 30.01 21.25
CA SER A 411 1.95 28.85 21.33
C SER A 411 1.90 28.20 22.73
N ALA A 412 1.87 29.03 23.79
CA ALA A 412 1.75 28.55 25.17
C ALA A 412 0.37 27.93 25.44
N VAL A 413 -0.71 28.52 24.94
CA VAL A 413 -2.07 27.97 25.06
C VAL A 413 -2.20 26.68 24.27
N SER A 414 -1.62 26.60 23.07
CA SER A 414 -1.62 25.37 22.27
C SER A 414 -0.81 24.26 22.94
N ALA A 415 0.35 24.57 23.52
CA ALA A 415 1.17 23.59 24.25
C ALA A 415 0.48 23.16 25.55
N LEU A 416 -0.06 24.09 26.30
CA LEU A 416 -0.82 23.81 27.53
C LEU A 416 -2.09 23.02 27.21
N GLY A 417 -2.80 23.38 26.14
CA GLY A 417 -3.96 22.65 25.63
C GLY A 417 -3.61 21.21 25.22
N ALA A 418 -2.50 21.01 24.55
CA ALA A 418 -2.00 19.67 24.18
C ALA A 418 -1.66 18.84 25.42
N VAL A 419 -0.96 19.43 26.42
CA VAL A 419 -0.65 18.77 27.70
C VAL A 419 -1.93 18.46 28.49
N CYS A 420 -2.86 19.42 28.60
CA CYS A 420 -4.12 19.19 29.30
C CYS A 420 -4.99 18.14 28.60
N LEU A 421 -5.09 18.18 27.25
CA LEU A 421 -5.80 17.16 26.48
C LEU A 421 -5.17 15.78 26.68
N THR A 422 -3.85 15.70 26.71
CA THR A 422 -3.14 14.43 26.95
C THR A 422 -3.41 13.89 28.36
N LEU A 423 -3.40 14.75 29.37
CA LEU A 423 -3.64 14.36 30.77
C LEU A 423 -5.11 14.04 31.09
N ILE A 424 -6.05 14.73 30.44
CA ILE A 424 -7.50 14.59 30.73
C ILE A 424 -8.11 13.48 29.85
N TRP A 425 -7.59 13.25 28.66
CA TRP A 425 -8.16 12.33 27.68
C TRP A 425 -7.20 11.20 27.30
N GLU A 426 -6.28 10.86 28.18
CA GLU A 426 -5.28 9.82 27.97
C GLU A 426 -5.91 8.53 27.42
N GLU A 427 -6.94 8.00 28.08
CA GLU A 427 -7.63 6.78 27.66
C GLU A 427 -8.33 6.92 26.29
N ARG A 428 -8.99 8.07 26.04
CA ARG A 428 -9.66 8.31 24.76
C ARG A 428 -8.70 8.58 23.62
N LEU A 429 -7.56 9.24 23.88
CA LEU A 429 -6.50 9.43 22.90
C LEU A 429 -5.81 8.11 22.61
N VAL A 430 -5.52 7.28 23.59
CA VAL A 430 -4.99 5.92 23.44
C VAL A 430 -5.98 5.07 22.65
N GLN A 431 -7.27 5.16 22.93
CA GLN A 431 -8.31 4.43 22.23
C GLN A 431 -8.51 4.90 20.77
N ALA A 432 -8.46 6.21 20.52
CA ALA A 432 -8.50 6.78 19.17
C ALA A 432 -7.23 6.45 18.36
N PHE A 433 -6.06 6.43 19.01
CA PHE A 433 -4.81 6.05 18.34
C PHE A 433 -4.62 4.53 18.24
N SER A 434 -5.22 3.73 19.12
CA SER A 434 -5.18 2.26 19.00
C SER A 434 -6.03 1.75 17.83
N SER A 435 -7.10 2.45 17.48
CA SER A 435 -7.88 2.16 16.25
C SER A 435 -7.10 2.44 14.94
N LEU A 436 -5.94 3.10 15.03
CA LEU A 436 -5.11 3.55 13.92
C LEU A 436 -3.93 2.62 13.62
N ALA A 437 -3.91 1.37 14.08
CA ALA A 437 -2.76 0.46 13.97
C ALA A 437 -1.42 1.04 14.55
N ILE A 438 -1.47 2.21 15.19
CA ILE A 438 -0.38 2.76 15.98
C ILE A 438 -0.66 2.38 17.43
N SER A 439 -0.24 1.19 17.79
CA SER A 439 -0.38 0.73 19.16
C SER A 439 0.41 1.65 20.10
N LYS A 440 -0.34 2.44 20.88
CA LYS A 440 0.14 3.22 22.04
C LYS A 440 1.07 4.41 21.72
N VAL A 441 0.48 5.55 21.36
CA VAL A 441 1.16 6.84 21.57
C VAL A 441 1.42 7.00 23.07
N CYS A 442 2.68 7.07 23.47
CA CYS A 442 3.02 7.25 24.88
C CYS A 442 2.66 8.68 25.33
N PRO A 443 1.72 8.88 26.27
CA PRO A 443 1.28 10.20 26.72
C PRO A 443 2.40 11.09 27.23
N LYS A 444 3.37 10.48 27.94
CA LYS A 444 4.55 11.18 28.45
C LYS A 444 5.41 11.78 27.35
N GLU A 445 5.56 11.07 26.23
CA GLU A 445 6.34 11.53 25.07
C GLU A 445 5.61 12.62 24.29
N THR A 446 4.28 12.54 24.20
CA THR A 446 3.45 13.61 23.62
C THR A 446 3.57 14.90 24.42
N ALA A 447 3.56 14.81 25.75
CA ALA A 447 3.76 15.96 26.64
C ALA A 447 5.18 16.54 26.49
N VAL A 448 6.22 15.68 26.45
CA VAL A 448 7.62 16.10 26.20
C VAL A 448 7.73 16.79 24.85
N THR A 449 7.07 16.25 23.81
CA THR A 449 7.05 16.84 22.47
C THR A 449 6.40 18.21 22.48
N ALA A 450 5.25 18.39 23.17
CA ALA A 450 4.60 19.68 23.32
C ALA A 450 5.50 20.71 24.01
N VAL A 451 6.21 20.31 25.06
CA VAL A 451 7.20 21.17 25.77
C VAL A 451 8.38 21.53 24.86
N VAL A 452 8.91 20.58 24.09
CA VAL A 452 10.00 20.84 23.15
C VAL A 452 9.54 21.78 22.03
N LEU A 453 8.32 21.63 21.51
CA LEU A 453 7.74 22.53 20.53
C LEU A 453 7.55 23.95 21.08
N LEU A 454 7.17 24.09 22.35
CA LEU A 454 7.15 25.35 23.07
C LEU A 454 8.55 25.98 23.13
N LEU A 455 9.57 25.18 23.52
CA LEU A 455 10.96 25.64 23.59
C LEU A 455 11.51 26.05 22.21
N VAL A 456 11.14 25.33 21.15
CA VAL A 456 11.48 25.71 19.76
C VAL A 456 10.79 27.02 19.37
N GLY A 457 9.51 27.19 19.72
CA GLY A 457 8.76 28.43 19.50
C GLY A 457 9.39 29.63 20.26
N VAL A 458 9.75 29.43 21.52
CA VAL A 458 10.44 30.41 22.35
C VAL A 458 11.84 30.74 21.81
N SER A 459 12.57 29.72 21.36
CA SER A 459 13.90 29.89 20.75
C SER A 459 13.84 30.67 19.43
N ALA A 460 12.85 30.38 18.58
CA ALA A 460 12.60 31.13 17.36
C ALA A 460 12.24 32.60 17.66
N TRP A 461 11.44 32.83 18.69
CA TRP A 461 11.07 34.17 19.15
C TRP A 461 12.27 34.92 19.74
N CYS A 462 13.10 34.30 20.58
CA CYS A 462 14.32 34.87 21.13
C CYS A 462 15.33 35.22 20.02
N GLY A 463 15.48 34.36 19.03
CA GLY A 463 16.31 34.60 17.86
C GLY A 463 15.80 35.77 17.01
N GLN A 464 14.48 35.94 16.90
CA GLN A 464 13.87 37.08 16.25
C GLN A 464 14.07 38.40 17.03
N LYS A 465 14.01 38.34 18.38
CA LYS A 465 14.33 39.47 19.25
C LYS A 465 15.81 39.88 19.15
N ALA A 466 16.72 38.92 19.14
CA ALA A 466 18.16 39.17 18.94
C ALA A 466 18.47 39.80 17.57
N LEU A 467 17.71 39.44 16.53
CA LEU A 467 17.81 40.08 15.21
C LEU A 467 17.32 41.56 15.23
N HIS A 468 16.28 41.85 16.02
CA HIS A 468 15.79 43.21 16.21
C HIS A 468 16.73 44.11 17.04
N ALA A 469 17.36 43.55 18.09
CA ALA A 469 18.36 44.28 18.86
C ALA A 469 19.57 44.73 18.01
N LYS A 470 19.89 43.93 16.99
CA LYS A 470 20.99 44.20 16.04
C LYS A 470 20.67 45.34 15.03
N THR A 471 19.38 45.60 14.75
CA THR A 471 18.95 46.73 13.90
C THR A 471 19.03 48.05 14.64
N SER A 472 19.27 48.06 15.94
CA SER A 472 19.47 49.24 16.79
C SER A 472 20.94 49.60 17.02
N GLY A 473 21.88 49.08 16.25
CA GLY A 473 23.27 49.58 16.23
C GLY A 473 24.31 48.70 16.94
N GLU A 474 23.95 47.55 17.49
CA GLU A 474 24.93 46.67 18.13
C GLU A 474 25.53 45.64 17.15
N LYS A 475 26.84 45.65 16.99
CA LYS A 475 27.61 44.69 16.21
C LYS A 475 27.68 43.29 16.89
N THR A 476 26.65 42.46 16.79
CA THR A 476 26.75 41.07 17.15
C THR A 476 26.58 40.16 15.93
N GLY A 477 27.47 39.17 15.80
CA GLY A 477 27.68 38.34 14.59
C GLY A 477 26.42 37.67 13.99
N GLY A 478 26.21 37.81 12.68
CA GLY A 478 25.04 37.44 11.90
C GLY A 478 24.71 35.95 11.74
N ALA A 479 25.36 35.06 12.50
CA ALA A 479 25.24 33.61 12.35
C ALA A 479 24.17 32.95 13.26
N GLY A 480 23.63 33.64 14.27
CA GLY A 480 22.79 33.02 15.29
C GLY A 480 21.40 32.55 14.83
N PHE A 481 20.68 33.38 14.07
CA PHE A 481 19.29 33.08 13.73
C PHE A 481 19.10 31.94 12.71
N PRO A 482 19.89 31.85 11.63
CA PRO A 482 19.78 30.71 10.70
C PRO A 482 20.13 29.36 11.34
N GLY A 483 21.12 29.36 12.24
CA GLY A 483 21.50 28.16 13.00
C GLY A 483 20.40 27.67 13.93
N MET A 484 19.69 28.58 14.60
CA MET A 484 18.55 28.25 15.45
C MET A 484 17.36 27.70 14.68
N ALA A 485 17.10 28.18 13.47
CA ALA A 485 16.04 27.62 12.61
C ALA A 485 16.36 26.18 12.17
N VAL A 486 17.63 25.89 11.86
CA VAL A 486 18.10 24.54 11.55
C VAL A 486 17.99 23.63 12.79
N LEU A 487 18.47 24.09 13.94
CA LEU A 487 18.35 23.35 15.20
C LEU A 487 16.88 23.06 15.55
N GLY A 488 16.00 24.07 15.40
CA GLY A 488 14.56 23.88 15.60
C GLY A 488 13.95 22.86 14.66
N ALA A 489 14.35 22.85 13.39
CA ALA A 489 13.89 21.83 12.43
C ALA A 489 14.36 20.41 12.80
N LEU A 490 15.60 20.27 13.27
CA LEU A 490 16.16 18.99 13.73
C LEU A 490 15.45 18.49 14.99
N VAL A 491 15.28 19.35 16.00
CA VAL A 491 14.57 18.99 17.24
C VAL A 491 13.12 18.65 16.94
N GLY A 492 12.42 19.44 16.10
CA GLY A 492 11.06 19.13 15.68
C GLY A 492 10.95 17.79 14.92
N GLY A 493 11.89 17.52 14.02
CA GLY A 493 11.98 16.23 13.34
C GLY A 493 12.24 15.07 14.31
N PHE A 494 13.16 15.22 15.23
CA PHE A 494 13.45 14.23 16.27
C PHE A 494 12.19 13.91 17.09
N CYS A 495 11.45 14.93 17.54
CA CYS A 495 10.22 14.75 18.30
C CYS A 495 9.13 14.04 17.49
N VAL A 496 8.93 14.43 16.22
CA VAL A 496 7.93 13.79 15.33
C VAL A 496 8.25 12.31 15.14
N TYR A 497 9.51 11.97 14.88
CA TYR A 497 9.90 10.57 14.70
C TYR A 497 9.89 9.76 16.01
N THR A 498 10.28 10.36 17.14
CA THR A 498 10.23 9.64 18.44
C THR A 498 8.82 9.28 18.86
N MET A 499 7.81 10.05 18.47
CA MET A 499 6.41 9.73 18.76
C MET A 499 5.92 8.48 18.01
N ILE A 500 6.45 8.19 16.83
CA ILE A 500 5.95 7.13 15.96
C ILE A 500 6.88 5.94 15.88
N LEU A 501 8.21 6.17 15.81
CA LEU A 501 9.21 5.09 15.76
C LEU A 501 9.40 4.36 17.10
N LEU A 502 8.58 4.69 18.08
CA LEU A 502 8.49 3.95 19.32
C LEU A 502 7.39 2.91 19.22
N PRO A 503 7.69 1.66 18.92
CA PRO A 503 6.86 0.60 19.46
C PRO A 503 7.02 0.65 20.99
N PRO A 504 5.91 0.59 21.72
CA PRO A 504 5.94 0.64 23.18
C PRO A 504 6.63 -0.59 23.80
N ASP A 505 6.68 -1.72 23.10
CA ASP A 505 7.21 -2.96 23.63
C ASP A 505 8.51 -3.39 22.94
N TYR A 506 9.59 -3.34 23.71
CA TYR A 506 10.88 -3.95 23.35
C TYR A 506 10.73 -5.46 23.11
N ALA A 507 9.80 -6.12 23.79
CA ALA A 507 9.46 -7.53 23.59
C ALA A 507 8.98 -7.84 22.16
N VAL A 508 8.02 -7.10 21.64
CA VAL A 508 7.50 -7.27 20.26
C VAL A 508 8.60 -7.13 19.21
N ARG A 509 9.61 -6.28 19.46
CA ARG A 509 10.73 -6.15 18.52
C ARG A 509 11.66 -7.35 18.55
N GLN A 510 11.91 -7.93 19.72
CA GLN A 510 12.73 -9.14 19.85
C GLN A 510 12.04 -10.33 19.21
N GLU A 511 10.73 -10.48 19.38
CA GLU A 511 9.93 -11.50 18.73
C GLU A 511 9.96 -11.35 17.22
N ASN A 512 9.73 -10.14 16.70
CA ASN A 512 9.80 -9.85 15.26
C ASN A 512 11.18 -10.14 14.67
N GLU A 513 12.26 -9.79 15.37
CA GLU A 513 13.62 -10.08 14.94
C GLU A 513 13.90 -11.58 14.94
N ALA A 514 13.45 -12.29 15.98
CA ALA A 514 13.61 -13.74 16.10
C ALA A 514 12.89 -14.47 14.96
N ALA A 515 11.66 -14.06 14.63
CA ALA A 515 10.88 -14.61 13.52
C ALA A 515 11.62 -14.44 12.17
N TYR A 516 12.12 -13.24 11.87
CA TYR A 516 12.87 -13.01 10.62
C TYR A 516 14.21 -13.76 10.57
N ARG A 517 14.89 -13.91 11.69
CA ARG A 517 16.11 -14.74 11.81
C ARG A 517 15.78 -16.21 11.55
N GLN A 518 14.74 -16.72 12.15
CA GLN A 518 14.26 -18.09 11.93
C GLN A 518 13.92 -18.34 10.46
N MET A 519 13.14 -17.46 9.82
CA MET A 519 12.77 -17.58 8.41
C MET A 519 14.00 -17.56 7.49
N THR A 520 14.99 -16.71 7.76
CA THR A 520 16.21 -16.66 6.95
C THR A 520 17.10 -17.87 7.14
N GLU A 521 17.16 -18.47 8.33
CA GLU A 521 17.87 -19.75 8.56
C GLU A 521 17.16 -20.91 7.85
N ILE A 522 15.82 -20.95 7.87
CA ILE A 522 15.04 -21.93 7.11
C ILE A 522 15.35 -21.82 5.61
N ALA A 523 15.38 -20.61 5.05
CA ALA A 523 15.73 -20.40 3.64
C ALA A 523 17.12 -20.91 3.29
N LYS A 524 18.12 -20.71 4.17
CA LYS A 524 19.48 -21.21 3.99
C LYS A 524 19.56 -22.74 4.04
N GLN A 525 18.80 -23.35 4.95
CA GLN A 525 18.72 -24.82 5.04
C GLN A 525 18.13 -25.39 3.75
N ALA A 526 17.03 -24.80 3.25
CA ALA A 526 16.42 -25.19 1.98
C ALA A 526 17.38 -25.03 0.79
N GLU A 527 18.20 -23.98 0.73
CA GLU A 527 19.24 -23.81 -0.30
C GLU A 527 20.31 -24.93 -0.23
N ASN A 528 20.68 -25.34 0.96
CA ASN A 528 21.67 -26.41 1.16
C ASN A 528 21.09 -27.80 0.87
N GLU A 529 19.80 -28.03 1.20
CA GLU A 529 19.10 -29.29 0.99
C GLU A 529 18.68 -29.51 -0.46
N ASN A 530 18.23 -28.48 -1.17
CA ASN A 530 17.91 -28.55 -2.61
C ASN A 530 19.12 -28.90 -3.48
N ALA A 531 20.32 -28.75 -2.97
CA ALA A 531 21.52 -29.33 -3.60
C ALA A 531 21.64 -30.85 -3.41
N ALA A 532 20.87 -31.46 -2.51
CA ALA A 532 21.01 -32.87 -2.11
C ALA A 532 19.70 -33.68 -2.25
N SER A 533 18.50 -33.09 -2.30
CA SER A 533 17.22 -33.79 -2.36
C SER A 533 16.36 -33.33 -3.54
N ALA A 534 15.80 -34.33 -4.27
CA ALA A 534 14.97 -34.09 -5.45
C ALA A 534 13.51 -33.70 -5.14
N GLU A 535 13.19 -33.28 -3.92
CA GLU A 535 11.83 -32.82 -3.61
C GLU A 535 11.58 -31.40 -4.12
N PRO A 536 10.47 -31.17 -4.86
CA PRO A 536 10.13 -29.84 -5.35
C PRO A 536 9.90 -28.88 -4.18
N SER A 537 10.49 -27.68 -4.24
CA SER A 537 10.39 -26.62 -3.23
C SER A 537 8.97 -26.02 -3.07
N TRP A 538 8.01 -26.47 -3.88
CA TRP A 538 6.63 -26.00 -3.92
C TRP A 538 5.65 -26.78 -3.01
N LEU A 539 6.12 -27.81 -2.30
CA LEU A 539 5.30 -28.53 -1.32
C LEU A 539 4.83 -27.54 -0.26
N LEU A 540 3.54 -27.29 -0.26
CA LEU A 540 2.89 -26.41 0.72
C LEU A 540 3.14 -26.94 2.13
N ALA A 541 3.88 -26.20 2.94
CA ALA A 541 4.15 -26.59 4.32
C ALA A 541 2.84 -26.53 5.13
N ARG A 542 2.67 -27.47 6.08
CA ARG A 542 1.62 -27.35 7.11
C ARG A 542 1.91 -26.10 7.93
N GLU A 543 0.95 -25.19 8.02
CA GLU A 543 1.13 -23.95 8.76
C GLU A 543 0.87 -24.05 10.26
N ALA A 544 0.40 -25.18 10.79
CA ALA A 544 0.23 -25.36 12.22
C ALA A 544 1.50 -25.04 13.04
N ASP A 545 2.67 -25.08 12.41
CA ASP A 545 3.96 -24.74 13.04
C ASP A 545 4.41 -23.30 12.75
N ARG A 546 3.54 -22.45 12.15
CA ARG A 546 3.94 -21.12 11.60
C ARG A 546 3.02 -19.98 12.01
N ASP A 547 2.10 -20.19 12.96
CA ASP A 547 1.11 -19.19 13.39
C ASP A 547 1.76 -17.89 13.91
N ASP A 548 2.99 -17.95 14.42
CA ASP A 548 3.76 -16.81 14.92
C ASP A 548 4.47 -16.02 13.81
N LEU A 549 4.48 -16.53 12.56
CA LEU A 549 5.18 -15.88 11.45
C LEU A 549 4.28 -14.86 10.72
N PRO A 550 4.90 -13.85 10.07
CA PRO A 550 4.14 -12.92 9.22
C PRO A 550 3.41 -13.64 8.10
N ILE A 551 2.22 -13.18 7.74
CA ILE A 551 1.36 -13.80 6.72
C ILE A 551 2.05 -14.06 5.37
N ASN A 552 3.05 -13.25 4.98
CA ASN A 552 3.84 -13.43 3.77
C ASN A 552 5.21 -14.08 4.04
N ALA A 553 5.33 -14.88 5.11
CA ALA A 553 6.58 -15.53 5.52
C ALA A 553 7.21 -16.36 4.40
N ALA A 554 6.40 -16.98 3.53
CA ALA A 554 6.87 -17.77 2.41
C ALA A 554 7.79 -17.03 1.43
N LEU A 555 7.62 -15.70 1.29
CA LEU A 555 8.56 -14.87 0.50
C LEU A 555 9.94 -14.73 1.19
N VAL A 556 10.02 -14.96 2.49
CA VAL A 556 11.26 -14.85 3.28
C VAL A 556 11.96 -16.19 3.40
N ASP A 557 11.23 -17.25 3.82
CA ASP A 557 11.78 -18.58 4.06
C ASP A 557 11.78 -19.49 2.83
N ARG A 558 11.12 -19.05 1.74
CA ARG A 558 10.98 -19.80 0.48
C ARG A 558 10.25 -21.13 0.59
N LYS A 559 9.52 -21.35 1.67
CA LYS A 559 8.64 -22.52 1.79
C LYS A 559 7.28 -22.20 1.22
N GLY A 560 6.76 -23.07 0.37
CA GLY A 560 5.45 -22.89 -0.24
C GLY A 560 4.34 -22.81 0.82
N SER A 561 3.42 -21.85 0.66
CA SER A 561 2.25 -21.66 1.51
C SER A 561 1.07 -21.14 0.69
N ILE A 562 -0.15 -21.48 1.10
CA ILE A 562 -1.34 -20.82 0.57
C ILE A 562 -1.59 -19.47 1.23
N SER A 563 -0.87 -19.14 2.31
CA SER A 563 -0.99 -17.82 2.93
C SER A 563 -0.42 -16.73 2.05
N GLY A 564 -1.16 -15.62 1.98
CA GLY A 564 -0.74 -14.42 1.27
C GLY A 564 -1.60 -13.22 1.64
N TYR A 565 -0.98 -12.04 1.63
CA TYR A 565 -1.64 -10.75 1.86
C TYR A 565 -1.13 -9.72 0.86
N PHE A 566 -1.89 -9.53 -0.21
CA PHE A 566 -1.52 -8.65 -1.30
C PHE A 566 -2.69 -7.75 -1.71
N PRO A 567 -2.46 -6.46 -1.98
CA PRO A 567 -3.50 -5.57 -2.49
C PRO A 567 -4.15 -6.03 -3.79
N THR A 568 -3.45 -6.87 -4.55
CA THR A 568 -3.89 -7.43 -5.83
C THR A 568 -4.28 -8.91 -5.75
N GLU A 569 -4.53 -9.44 -4.53
CA GLU A 569 -4.97 -10.83 -4.34
C GLU A 569 -6.18 -11.17 -5.23
N SER A 570 -6.08 -12.29 -5.97
CA SER A 570 -7.07 -12.69 -6.94
C SER A 570 -8.40 -13.08 -6.30
N LYS A 571 -9.52 -12.58 -6.86
CA LYS A 571 -10.85 -13.04 -6.47
C LYS A 571 -11.04 -14.54 -6.68
N GLN A 572 -10.50 -15.06 -7.79
CA GLN A 572 -10.62 -16.46 -8.14
C GLN A 572 -9.83 -17.32 -7.16
N THR A 573 -8.58 -16.97 -6.87
CA THR A 573 -7.76 -17.66 -5.85
C THR A 573 -8.46 -17.68 -4.51
N LYS A 574 -8.96 -16.52 -4.07
CA LYS A 574 -9.70 -16.40 -2.83
C LYS A 574 -10.94 -17.33 -2.82
N ALA A 575 -11.77 -17.27 -3.85
CA ALA A 575 -12.98 -18.08 -3.93
C ALA A 575 -12.70 -19.60 -3.92
N VAL A 576 -11.66 -20.02 -4.66
CA VAL A 576 -11.25 -21.43 -4.71
C VAL A 576 -10.76 -21.90 -3.35
N LEU A 577 -9.88 -21.15 -2.69
CA LEU A 577 -9.34 -21.54 -1.38
C LEU A 577 -10.41 -21.47 -0.27
N GLU A 578 -11.32 -20.49 -0.34
CA GLU A 578 -12.46 -20.40 0.58
C GLU A 578 -13.42 -21.60 0.40
N SER A 579 -13.66 -22.06 -0.84
CA SER A 579 -14.47 -23.25 -1.11
C SER A 579 -13.83 -24.54 -0.59
N LEU A 580 -12.53 -24.56 -0.37
CA LEU A 580 -11.79 -25.64 0.29
C LEU A 580 -11.73 -25.49 1.83
N GLY A 581 -12.45 -24.52 2.41
CA GLY A 581 -12.55 -24.31 3.84
C GLY A 581 -11.42 -23.53 4.48
N TYR A 582 -10.57 -22.86 3.67
CA TYR A 582 -9.51 -22.00 4.20
C TYR A 582 -10.02 -20.60 4.52
N LEU A 583 -9.39 -19.95 5.50
CA LEU A 583 -9.70 -18.58 5.89
C LEU A 583 -9.23 -17.59 4.80
N ALA A 584 -10.16 -16.85 4.21
CA ALA A 584 -9.86 -15.92 3.13
C ALA A 584 -10.45 -14.51 3.34
N PRO A 585 -10.03 -13.77 4.40
CA PRO A 585 -10.58 -12.46 4.72
C PRO A 585 -10.03 -11.37 3.78
N TRP A 586 -10.89 -10.47 3.35
CA TRP A 586 -10.57 -9.27 2.56
C TRP A 586 -9.64 -9.55 1.35
N VAL A 587 -8.38 -9.10 1.36
CA VAL A 587 -7.36 -9.30 0.32
C VAL A 587 -6.27 -10.25 0.79
N SER A 588 -6.60 -11.22 1.61
CA SER A 588 -5.67 -12.22 2.12
C SER A 588 -6.28 -13.60 2.07
N VAL A 589 -5.41 -14.58 2.07
CA VAL A 589 -5.72 -15.99 2.30
C VAL A 589 -4.79 -16.48 3.39
N ARG A 590 -5.26 -17.40 4.23
CA ARG A 590 -4.47 -18.03 5.28
C ARG A 590 -4.61 -19.53 5.22
N ALA A 591 -3.55 -20.25 5.49
CA ALA A 591 -3.55 -21.71 5.61
C ALA A 591 -4.15 -22.17 6.95
N VAL A 592 -5.19 -21.48 7.38
CA VAL A 592 -5.98 -21.80 8.57
C VAL A 592 -7.34 -22.28 8.11
N GLY A 593 -7.79 -23.43 8.61
CA GLY A 593 -8.97 -24.14 8.12
C GLY A 593 -8.59 -25.24 7.12
N GLY A 594 -9.52 -25.57 6.20
CA GLY A 594 -9.37 -26.69 5.29
C GLY A 594 -9.45 -28.06 6.00
N THR A 595 -9.22 -29.14 5.26
CA THR A 595 -9.18 -30.52 5.75
C THR A 595 -7.92 -31.22 5.28
N GLU A 596 -7.66 -32.42 5.77
CA GLU A 596 -6.55 -33.26 5.28
C GLU A 596 -6.73 -33.61 3.78
N ILE A 597 -7.99 -33.64 3.29
CA ILE A 597 -8.31 -33.81 1.87
C ILE A 597 -7.77 -32.62 1.08
N SER A 598 -8.17 -31.40 1.44
CA SER A 598 -7.71 -30.19 0.73
C SER A 598 -6.20 -29.97 0.85
N ASN A 599 -5.62 -30.28 2.01
CA ASN A 599 -4.18 -30.26 2.22
C ASN A 599 -3.44 -31.21 1.28
N THR A 600 -3.92 -32.45 1.13
CA THR A 600 -3.31 -33.44 0.23
C THR A 600 -3.42 -32.98 -1.23
N MET A 601 -4.54 -32.43 -1.60
CA MET A 601 -4.77 -31.91 -2.96
C MET A 601 -3.81 -30.79 -3.31
N LEU A 602 -3.65 -29.82 -2.42
CA LEU A 602 -2.79 -28.66 -2.66
C LEU A 602 -1.30 -28.99 -2.66
N ARG A 603 -0.93 -30.19 -2.21
CA ARG A 603 0.47 -30.66 -2.16
C ARG A 603 0.89 -31.53 -3.33
N ASN A 604 -0.05 -32.04 -4.13
CA ASN A 604 0.26 -33.07 -5.12
C ASN A 604 -0.32 -32.72 -6.49
N VAL A 605 0.38 -33.16 -7.52
CA VAL A 605 -0.14 -33.20 -8.89
C VAL A 605 -0.75 -34.57 -9.11
N PHE A 606 -1.96 -34.63 -9.68
CA PHE A 606 -2.70 -35.85 -9.93
C PHE A 606 -2.98 -36.05 -11.40
N VAL A 607 -3.09 -37.32 -11.81
CA VAL A 607 -3.75 -37.74 -13.04
C VAL A 607 -5.01 -38.48 -12.65
N PHE A 608 -6.16 -38.01 -13.10
CA PHE A 608 -7.47 -38.59 -12.85
C PHE A 608 -7.95 -39.41 -14.04
N SER A 609 -8.61 -40.56 -13.80
CA SER A 609 -9.25 -41.32 -14.86
C SER A 609 -10.36 -40.53 -15.56
N LYS A 610 -10.64 -40.89 -16.83
CA LYS A 610 -11.63 -40.21 -17.69
C LYS A 610 -13.03 -40.05 -17.05
N GLU A 611 -13.36 -40.95 -16.15
CA GLU A 611 -14.72 -41.06 -15.58
C GLU A 611 -14.85 -40.28 -14.26
N ALA A 612 -13.74 -39.85 -13.66
CA ALA A 612 -13.70 -39.31 -12.32
C ALA A 612 -14.20 -37.84 -12.21
N LEU A 613 -14.13 -37.03 -13.25
CA LEU A 613 -14.34 -35.56 -13.17
C LEU A 613 -15.79 -35.06 -13.42
N GLY A 614 -16.76 -35.99 -13.55
CA GLY A 614 -18.12 -35.65 -14.05
C GLY A 614 -19.06 -34.91 -13.08
N GLN A 615 -18.74 -34.69 -11.82
CA GLN A 615 -19.70 -34.09 -10.85
C GLN A 615 -19.01 -33.14 -9.86
N SER A 616 -18.95 -31.86 -10.16
CA SER A 616 -18.78 -30.81 -9.17
C SER A 616 -20.13 -30.19 -8.82
N GLY A 617 -20.75 -30.63 -7.72
CA GLY A 617 -21.97 -30.05 -7.21
C GLY A 617 -21.75 -28.75 -6.45
N SER A 618 -22.64 -27.77 -6.58
CA SER A 618 -22.76 -26.62 -5.71
C SER A 618 -23.32 -27.06 -4.36
N GLY A 619 -22.46 -27.29 -3.37
CA GLY A 619 -22.84 -27.65 -2.03
C GLY A 619 -22.15 -26.78 -0.98
N SER A 620 -22.42 -27.05 0.32
CA SER A 620 -21.67 -26.46 1.42
C SER A 620 -20.18 -26.83 1.35
N VAL A 621 -19.34 -26.16 2.13
CA VAL A 621 -17.90 -26.44 2.16
C VAL A 621 -17.60 -27.92 2.46
N LEU A 622 -18.30 -28.51 3.41
CA LEU A 622 -18.14 -29.93 3.73
C LEU A 622 -18.66 -30.88 2.64
N SER A 623 -19.76 -30.53 1.96
CA SER A 623 -20.23 -31.27 0.79
C SER A 623 -19.20 -31.27 -0.34
N ASN A 624 -18.52 -30.14 -0.57
CA ASN A 624 -17.43 -30.06 -1.54
C ASN A 624 -16.27 -30.97 -1.16
N GLN A 625 -15.87 -30.98 0.11
CA GLN A 625 -14.81 -31.89 0.61
C GLN A 625 -15.19 -33.37 0.47
N ARG A 626 -16.46 -33.69 0.70
CA ARG A 626 -16.97 -35.05 0.47
C ARG A 626 -16.89 -35.44 -1.00
N ALA A 627 -17.30 -34.59 -1.92
CA ALA A 627 -17.20 -34.84 -3.37
C ALA A 627 -15.75 -35.11 -3.82
N TRP A 628 -14.80 -34.39 -3.21
CA TRP A 628 -13.38 -34.62 -3.44
C TRP A 628 -12.90 -35.97 -2.90
N ALA A 629 -13.30 -36.33 -1.70
CA ALA A 629 -12.99 -37.63 -1.09
C ALA A 629 -13.53 -38.75 -1.97
N GLU A 630 -14.75 -38.63 -2.46
CA GLU A 630 -15.36 -39.60 -3.35
C GLU A 630 -14.61 -39.72 -4.68
N LEU A 631 -14.16 -38.59 -5.25
CA LEU A 631 -13.35 -38.57 -6.47
C LEU A 631 -12.03 -39.32 -6.32
N LEU A 632 -11.37 -39.17 -5.19
CA LEU A 632 -10.10 -39.85 -4.89
C LEU A 632 -10.27 -41.34 -4.57
N SER A 633 -11.47 -41.80 -4.18
CA SER A 633 -11.73 -43.15 -3.72
C SER A 633 -12.47 -44.03 -4.70
N ALA A 634 -12.93 -43.51 -5.86
CA ALA A 634 -13.88 -44.26 -6.69
C ALA A 634 -13.33 -45.60 -7.18
N GLU A 635 -13.80 -46.66 -6.55
CA GLU A 635 -13.92 -47.95 -7.19
C GLU A 635 -15.16 -47.97 -8.08
N ASP A 636 -14.97 -48.24 -9.36
CA ASP A 636 -15.99 -48.53 -10.39
C ASP A 636 -17.25 -47.64 -10.49
N VAL A 637 -17.24 -46.74 -11.42
CA VAL A 637 -18.39 -45.92 -11.88
C VAL A 637 -19.57 -46.79 -12.36
N GLU A 638 -19.35 -48.03 -12.75
CA GLU A 638 -20.42 -48.96 -13.10
C GLU A 638 -21.39 -49.28 -11.96
N THR A 639 -20.97 -49.24 -10.72
CA THR A 639 -21.82 -49.51 -9.55
C THR A 639 -22.76 -48.34 -9.23
N LYS A 640 -22.33 -47.11 -9.48
CA LYS A 640 -23.15 -45.89 -9.19
C LYS A 640 -24.33 -45.71 -10.15
N HIS A 641 -24.22 -46.12 -11.41
CA HIS A 641 -25.33 -46.07 -12.38
C HIS A 641 -26.41 -47.10 -12.14
N ARG A 642 -26.13 -48.14 -11.36
CA ARG A 642 -27.12 -49.17 -11.03
C ARG A 642 -27.95 -48.86 -9.81
N GLN A 643 -27.49 -47.97 -8.90
CA GLN A 643 -28.21 -47.68 -7.64
C GLN A 643 -29.21 -46.52 -7.73
N THR A 644 -29.21 -45.74 -8.80
CA THR A 644 -30.20 -44.64 -9.01
C THR A 644 -31.49 -45.05 -9.72
N SER A 645 -31.68 -46.34 -10.05
CA SER A 645 -32.88 -46.81 -10.81
C SER A 645 -33.79 -47.81 -10.08
N GLU A 646 -33.53 -48.21 -8.83
CA GLU A 646 -34.46 -49.10 -8.16
C GLU A 646 -34.60 -48.80 -6.63
N GLU A 647 -35.78 -48.29 -6.29
CA GLU A 647 -36.63 -48.50 -5.13
C GLU A 647 -36.28 -47.91 -3.74
N GLU A 648 -37.18 -47.01 -3.33
CA GLU A 648 -37.61 -46.85 -1.95
C GLU A 648 -37.96 -48.21 -1.32
N GLN A 649 -37.15 -48.75 -0.42
CA GLN A 649 -37.60 -49.66 0.61
C GLN A 649 -36.72 -49.62 1.87
N SER A 650 -37.39 -49.53 3.01
CA SER A 650 -36.90 -49.56 4.37
C SER A 650 -35.73 -50.54 4.60
N VAL A 651 -34.58 -50.06 5.07
CA VAL A 651 -33.43 -50.88 5.42
C VAL A 651 -33.42 -51.13 6.91
N ASP A 652 -33.60 -52.43 7.24
CA ASP A 652 -33.42 -52.99 8.55
C ASP A 652 -31.92 -53.02 8.92
N VAL A 653 -31.57 -52.52 10.09
CA VAL A 653 -30.17 -52.39 10.55
C VAL A 653 -29.80 -53.70 11.28
N THR A 654 -29.31 -54.68 10.54
CA THR A 654 -28.52 -55.79 11.16
C THR A 654 -27.53 -56.40 10.17
N THR A 655 -26.23 -56.27 10.54
CA THR A 655 -25.07 -57.13 10.19
C THR A 655 -24.72 -57.36 8.73
N GLY A 656 -23.64 -56.73 8.30
CA GLY A 656 -22.87 -57.08 7.11
C GLY A 656 -21.77 -56.07 6.91
N SER A 657 -20.53 -56.51 6.89
CA SER A 657 -19.36 -55.71 6.59
C SER A 657 -19.59 -54.91 5.30
N LYS A 658 -20.00 -53.66 5.43
CA LYS A 658 -19.90 -52.68 4.34
C LYS A 658 -18.45 -52.24 4.32
N GLU A 659 -17.74 -52.65 3.28
CA GLU A 659 -16.51 -51.93 2.91
C GLU A 659 -16.83 -50.47 2.88
N TYR A 660 -16.04 -49.68 3.61
CA TYR A 660 -16.22 -48.22 3.76
C TYR A 660 -16.09 -47.54 2.40
N THR A 661 -17.24 -47.27 1.76
CA THR A 661 -17.30 -46.48 0.52
C THR A 661 -17.27 -44.98 0.79
N ASN A 662 -17.39 -44.53 2.02
CA ASN A 662 -17.41 -43.12 2.39
C ASN A 662 -16.13 -42.74 3.16
N ILE A 663 -15.24 -42.00 2.55
CA ILE A 663 -14.03 -41.49 3.17
C ILE A 663 -14.39 -40.35 4.14
N MET A 664 -15.37 -39.51 3.77
CA MET A 664 -15.85 -38.43 4.58
C MET A 664 -17.37 -38.44 4.67
N GLU A 665 -17.88 -38.56 5.88
CA GLU A 665 -19.31 -38.41 6.17
C GLU A 665 -19.61 -36.99 6.56
N VAL A 666 -20.77 -36.45 6.12
CA VAL A 666 -21.23 -35.10 6.47
C VAL A 666 -22.60 -35.21 7.12
N PHE A 667 -22.73 -34.70 8.32
CA PHE A 667 -23.93 -34.71 9.11
C PHE A 667 -24.48 -33.30 9.26
N PRO A 668 -25.75 -33.02 8.87
CA PRO A 668 -26.44 -31.82 9.31
C PRO A 668 -26.48 -31.78 10.85
N ALA A 669 -26.01 -30.70 11.47
CA ALA A 669 -25.91 -30.67 12.94
C ALA A 669 -27.26 -30.83 13.66
N GLN A 670 -28.37 -30.48 12.97
CA GLN A 670 -29.73 -30.68 13.50
C GLN A 670 -30.08 -32.15 13.78
N GLU A 671 -29.39 -33.11 13.15
CA GLU A 671 -29.56 -34.55 13.37
C GLU A 671 -28.77 -35.07 14.58
N LEU A 672 -27.81 -34.28 15.05
CA LEU A 672 -26.88 -34.60 16.13
C LEU A 672 -27.16 -33.82 17.43
N VAL A 673 -28.12 -32.90 17.41
CA VAL A 673 -28.38 -31.97 18.53
C VAL A 673 -29.18 -32.67 19.65
N LEU A 674 -28.70 -32.49 20.88
CA LEU A 674 -29.37 -32.92 22.10
C LEU A 674 -30.34 -31.84 22.62
N GLU A 675 -31.16 -32.15 23.63
CA GLU A 675 -32.14 -31.22 24.22
C GLU A 675 -31.51 -29.93 24.78
N ASP A 676 -30.25 -29.98 25.20
CA ASP A 676 -29.50 -28.86 25.73
C ASP A 676 -28.79 -28.04 24.66
N GLY A 677 -28.91 -28.37 23.37
CA GLY A 677 -28.25 -27.70 22.25
C GLY A 677 -26.80 -28.17 21.99
N THR A 678 -26.31 -29.17 22.71
CA THR A 678 -25.01 -29.79 22.47
C THR A 678 -25.12 -30.79 21.32
N LEU A 679 -24.12 -30.86 20.43
CA LEU A 679 -24.04 -31.85 19.37
C LEU A 679 -23.36 -33.10 19.94
N CYS A 680 -23.86 -34.29 19.62
CA CYS A 680 -23.28 -35.56 20.01
C CYS A 680 -23.06 -36.44 18.78
N ILE A 681 -21.83 -36.94 18.61
CA ILE A 681 -21.47 -37.88 17.54
C ILE A 681 -20.77 -39.11 18.14
N SER A 682 -21.17 -40.31 17.72
CA SER A 682 -20.50 -41.55 18.09
C SER A 682 -19.43 -41.91 17.08
N VAL A 683 -18.17 -41.91 17.51
CA VAL A 683 -16.99 -42.23 16.70
C VAL A 683 -16.59 -43.67 16.93
N THR A 684 -16.63 -44.52 15.90
CA THR A 684 -16.36 -45.95 15.98
C THR A 684 -14.92 -46.35 15.63
N ASP A 685 -14.32 -45.68 14.66
CA ASP A 685 -12.94 -45.84 14.22
C ASP A 685 -12.19 -44.50 14.34
N LYS A 686 -10.94 -44.45 13.96
CA LYS A 686 -10.16 -43.21 14.03
C LYS A 686 -10.64 -42.21 12.99
N GLN A 687 -11.24 -41.11 13.47
CA GLN A 687 -11.85 -40.07 12.65
C GLN A 687 -11.30 -38.69 13.00
N LEU A 688 -11.11 -37.84 11.97
CA LEU A 688 -10.85 -36.44 12.13
C LEU A 688 -12.18 -35.69 11.97
N LEU A 689 -12.54 -34.91 13.00
CA LEU A 689 -13.79 -34.15 13.00
C LEU A 689 -13.56 -32.68 12.61
N TYR A 690 -14.46 -32.18 11.78
CA TYR A 690 -14.45 -30.78 11.27
C TYR A 690 -15.83 -30.19 11.44
N LEU A 691 -15.89 -28.93 11.88
CA LEU A 691 -17.13 -28.15 12.01
C LEU A 691 -17.20 -27.06 10.97
N ASP A 692 -18.28 -27.04 10.19
CA ASP A 692 -18.74 -25.87 9.46
C ASP A 692 -19.86 -25.21 10.28
N ALA A 693 -19.59 -24.03 10.83
CA ALA A 693 -20.54 -23.32 11.68
C ALA A 693 -21.56 -22.47 10.90
N GLY A 694 -21.48 -22.46 9.55
CA GLY A 694 -22.34 -21.63 8.70
C GLY A 694 -22.15 -20.12 8.87
N ARG A 695 -21.21 -19.71 9.73
CA ARG A 695 -20.88 -18.32 10.06
C ARG A 695 -19.40 -18.16 10.37
N SER A 696 -18.98 -16.91 10.61
CA SER A 696 -17.60 -16.61 10.97
C SER A 696 -17.18 -17.33 12.25
N ALA A 697 -16.04 -18.01 12.21
CA ALA A 697 -15.43 -18.64 13.37
C ALA A 697 -15.09 -17.63 14.48
N ASP A 698 -14.91 -16.35 14.14
CA ASP A 698 -14.66 -15.27 15.09
C ASP A 698 -15.89 -14.88 15.93
N GLU A 699 -17.09 -15.34 15.56
CA GLU A 699 -18.34 -15.02 16.22
C GLU A 699 -18.79 -16.09 17.21
N ILE A 700 -18.03 -17.20 17.31
CA ILE A 700 -18.39 -18.37 18.08
C ILE A 700 -17.28 -18.80 19.04
N PHE A 701 -17.69 -19.55 20.07
CA PHE A 701 -16.83 -20.37 20.90
C PHE A 701 -17.21 -21.83 20.71
N VAL A 702 -16.22 -22.68 20.54
CA VAL A 702 -16.40 -24.12 20.36
C VAL A 702 -15.68 -24.85 21.49
N SER A 703 -16.34 -25.83 22.08
CA SER A 703 -15.71 -26.76 23.01
C SER A 703 -16.04 -28.21 22.64
N VAL A 704 -15.09 -29.09 22.86
CA VAL A 704 -15.24 -30.53 22.61
C VAL A 704 -14.95 -31.28 23.91
N ASN A 705 -15.91 -32.10 24.35
CA ASN A 705 -15.86 -32.81 25.62
C ASN A 705 -15.59 -31.88 26.82
N GLY A 706 -16.06 -30.63 26.74
CA GLY A 706 -15.88 -29.59 27.76
C GLY A 706 -14.57 -28.79 27.67
N GLU A 707 -13.64 -29.20 26.83
CA GLU A 707 -12.40 -28.48 26.61
C GLU A 707 -12.55 -27.48 25.43
N PRO A 708 -12.11 -26.22 25.57
CA PRO A 708 -12.23 -25.25 24.51
C PRO A 708 -11.33 -25.59 23.33
N VAL A 709 -11.88 -25.48 22.11
CA VAL A 709 -11.11 -25.55 20.87
C VAL A 709 -10.42 -24.21 20.67
N GLU A 710 -9.10 -24.22 20.55
CA GLU A 710 -8.33 -23.02 20.25
C GLU A 710 -8.61 -22.58 18.82
N ILE A 711 -9.37 -21.49 18.69
CA ILE A 711 -9.62 -20.85 17.40
C ILE A 711 -8.60 -19.72 17.29
N PRO A 712 -7.61 -19.79 16.37
CA PRO A 712 -6.58 -18.77 16.24
C PRO A 712 -7.18 -17.39 16.15
N GLU A 713 -6.58 -16.44 16.90
CA GLU A 713 -7.12 -15.12 17.15
C GLU A 713 -7.36 -14.29 15.88
N LYS A 714 -8.35 -13.47 16.04
CA LYS A 714 -8.88 -12.44 15.19
C LYS A 714 -7.83 -11.60 14.47
N ASN A 715 -7.74 -11.73 13.17
CA ASN A 715 -7.24 -10.64 12.36
C ASN A 715 -8.36 -9.59 12.22
N GLN A 716 -8.09 -8.34 12.61
CA GLN A 716 -9.06 -7.23 12.70
C GLN A 716 -9.81 -6.90 11.40
N MET A 717 -9.55 -7.60 10.28
CA MET A 717 -9.99 -7.20 8.96
C MET A 717 -11.18 -7.94 8.38
N ALA A 718 -11.68 -9.03 8.93
CA ALA A 718 -12.97 -9.58 8.51
C ALA A 718 -13.38 -10.83 9.25
N SER A 719 -14.66 -10.95 9.50
CA SER A 719 -15.36 -12.22 9.70
C SER A 719 -15.27 -13.02 8.40
N ALA A 720 -14.59 -14.16 8.41
CA ALA A 720 -14.55 -15.05 7.28
C ALA A 720 -14.97 -16.46 7.71
N HIS A 721 -15.72 -17.10 6.86
CA HIS A 721 -16.14 -18.47 7.02
C HIS A 721 -14.95 -19.41 6.82
N ARG A 722 -14.78 -20.41 7.69
CA ARG A 722 -13.76 -21.44 7.59
C ARG A 722 -14.18 -22.72 8.28
N LEU A 723 -13.57 -23.84 7.90
CA LEU A 723 -13.69 -25.07 8.65
C LEU A 723 -12.86 -25.01 9.94
N ILE A 724 -13.41 -25.55 11.01
CA ILE A 724 -12.77 -25.66 12.31
C ILE A 724 -12.43 -27.14 12.53
N TRP A 725 -11.15 -27.46 12.68
CA TRP A 725 -10.73 -28.78 13.09
C TRP A 725 -11.00 -28.96 14.58
N LEU A 726 -11.79 -30.02 14.94
CA LEU A 726 -12.21 -30.30 16.31
C LEU A 726 -11.26 -31.25 17.02
N GLY A 727 -10.50 -32.06 16.28
CA GLY A 727 -9.57 -33.06 16.79
C GLY A 727 -9.70 -34.40 16.11
N THR A 728 -8.88 -35.35 16.55
CA THR A 728 -8.91 -36.76 16.13
C THR A 728 -9.42 -37.60 17.26
N PHE A 729 -10.44 -38.44 17.00
CA PHE A 729 -11.14 -39.24 17.98
C PHE A 729 -11.21 -40.69 17.52
N GLU A 730 -11.31 -41.62 18.48
CA GLU A 730 -11.40 -43.05 18.22
C GLU A 730 -12.25 -43.71 19.31
N ALA A 731 -13.22 -44.56 18.91
CA ALA A 731 -14.04 -45.39 19.78
C ALA A 731 -14.65 -44.66 21.00
N GLN A 732 -15.24 -43.49 20.78
CA GLN A 732 -15.87 -42.67 21.84
C GLN A 732 -17.04 -41.86 21.36
N GLU A 733 -17.87 -41.41 22.30
CA GLU A 733 -18.83 -40.33 22.05
C GLU A 733 -18.15 -38.99 22.20
N VAL A 734 -18.40 -38.07 21.25
CA VAL A 734 -17.81 -36.73 21.21
C VAL A 734 -18.93 -35.71 21.37
N MET A 735 -18.84 -34.91 22.43
CA MET A 735 -19.76 -33.83 22.74
C MET A 735 -19.22 -32.51 22.27
N ILE A 736 -19.95 -31.80 21.41
CA ILE A 736 -19.51 -30.52 20.83
C ILE A 736 -20.51 -29.45 21.23
N SER A 737 -20.02 -28.39 21.90
CA SER A 737 -20.83 -27.22 22.24
C SER A 737 -20.37 -26.02 21.42
N VAL A 738 -21.32 -25.36 20.76
CA VAL A 738 -21.07 -24.15 19.94
C VAL A 738 -21.95 -23.03 20.46
N THR A 739 -21.34 -21.97 20.93
CA THR A 739 -22.02 -20.79 21.45
C THR A 739 -21.56 -19.52 20.75
N ASP A 740 -22.43 -18.50 20.72
CA ASP A 740 -22.05 -17.17 20.31
C ASP A 740 -21.17 -16.48 21.38
N ARG A 741 -20.73 -15.27 21.14
CA ARG A 741 -19.93 -14.47 22.09
C ARG A 741 -20.67 -14.09 23.38
N MET A 742 -21.99 -14.21 23.41
CA MET A 742 -22.80 -13.99 24.61
C MET A 742 -23.06 -15.26 25.39
N GLY A 743 -22.56 -16.43 24.91
CA GLY A 743 -22.78 -17.74 25.50
C GLY A 743 -24.11 -18.38 25.09
N THR A 744 -24.79 -17.86 24.07
CA THR A 744 -26.04 -18.45 23.56
C THR A 744 -25.71 -19.57 22.57
N PRO A 745 -26.34 -20.77 22.66
CA PRO A 745 -26.14 -21.82 21.68
C PRO A 745 -26.44 -21.36 20.26
N VAL A 746 -25.56 -21.69 19.32
CA VAL A 746 -25.77 -21.41 17.88
C VAL A 746 -26.80 -22.37 17.32
N ALA A 747 -27.67 -21.90 16.43
CA ALA A 747 -28.74 -22.71 15.86
C ALA A 747 -28.18 -23.88 15.02
N ALA A 748 -28.55 -25.08 15.31
CA ALA A 748 -28.04 -26.30 14.66
C ALA A 748 -28.33 -26.35 13.14
N GLN A 749 -29.38 -25.65 12.65
CA GLN A 749 -29.72 -25.57 11.23
C GLN A 749 -28.65 -24.87 10.37
N GLU A 750 -27.77 -24.08 10.98
CA GLU A 750 -26.74 -23.35 10.29
C GLU A 750 -25.41 -24.12 10.23
N MET A 751 -25.31 -25.30 10.88
CA MET A 751 -24.06 -26.01 11.08
C MET A 751 -24.05 -27.38 10.38
N GLU A 752 -22.87 -27.79 9.93
CA GLU A 752 -22.59 -29.13 9.44
C GLU A 752 -21.35 -29.70 10.15
N LEU A 753 -21.34 -30.99 10.41
CA LEU A 753 -20.21 -31.72 10.97
C LEU A 753 -19.66 -32.71 9.94
N GLY A 754 -18.37 -32.64 9.66
CA GLY A 754 -17.66 -33.61 8.81
C GLY A 754 -16.83 -34.57 9.64
N ALA A 755 -16.92 -35.86 9.33
CA ALA A 755 -16.12 -36.91 9.91
C ALA A 755 -15.27 -37.58 8.81
N LEU A 756 -13.96 -37.42 8.85
CA LEU A 756 -13.00 -38.01 7.92
C LEU A 756 -12.45 -39.32 8.54
N HIS A 757 -12.74 -40.44 7.91
CA HIS A 757 -12.23 -41.75 8.32
C HIS A 757 -10.77 -41.94 7.90
N GLU A 758 -9.83 -41.90 8.85
CA GLU A 758 -8.40 -41.87 8.55
C GLU A 758 -7.95 -43.11 7.78
N ASN A 759 -8.40 -44.29 8.16
CA ASN A 759 -8.04 -45.56 7.50
C ASN A 759 -8.58 -45.63 6.06
N ALA A 760 -9.81 -45.18 5.85
CA ALA A 760 -10.44 -45.14 4.52
C ALA A 760 -9.71 -44.14 3.62
N TRP A 761 -9.33 -42.97 4.18
CA TRP A 761 -8.55 -41.94 3.49
C TRP A 761 -7.18 -42.46 3.05
N GLN A 762 -6.43 -43.12 3.93
CA GLN A 762 -5.14 -43.71 3.59
C GLN A 762 -5.24 -44.80 2.52
N ALA A 763 -6.30 -45.66 2.60
CA ALA A 763 -6.59 -46.66 1.58
C ALA A 763 -6.91 -46.02 0.21
N ALA A 764 -7.68 -44.92 0.19
CA ALA A 764 -8.06 -44.20 -1.02
C ALA A 764 -6.85 -43.58 -1.72
N LEU A 765 -5.91 -43.02 -0.98
CA LEU A 765 -4.66 -42.51 -1.55
C LEU A 765 -3.78 -43.58 -2.21
N GLN A 766 -4.00 -44.86 -1.87
CA GLN A 766 -3.23 -46.00 -2.38
C GLN A 766 -3.92 -46.75 -3.52
N SER A 767 -5.26 -46.64 -3.68
CA SER A 767 -6.06 -47.61 -4.48
C SER A 767 -6.56 -47.04 -5.83
N GLY A 768 -6.21 -45.81 -6.25
CA GLY A 768 -6.98 -45.28 -7.15
C GLY A 768 -7.24 -44.99 -8.51
N THR A 769 -8.35 -44.36 -8.68
CA THR A 769 -8.77 -43.58 -9.87
C THR A 769 -7.96 -42.27 -10.04
N ALA A 770 -7.16 -41.91 -9.05
CA ALA A 770 -6.25 -40.79 -9.05
C ALA A 770 -4.82 -41.25 -8.75
N ARG A 771 -3.91 -40.96 -9.68
CA ARG A 771 -2.47 -41.25 -9.50
C ARG A 771 -1.74 -39.95 -9.11
N ILE A 772 -1.03 -39.97 -7.96
CA ILE A 772 -0.14 -38.88 -7.58
C ILE A 772 1.16 -39.00 -8.40
N LEU A 773 1.56 -37.91 -9.05
CA LEU A 773 2.82 -37.87 -9.80
C LEU A 773 4.04 -37.83 -8.88
N GLN A 774 5.08 -38.55 -9.31
CA GLN A 774 6.36 -38.54 -8.59
C GLN A 774 7.14 -37.24 -8.88
N PRO A 775 8.03 -36.82 -7.99
CA PRO A 775 8.87 -35.62 -8.22
C PRO A 775 9.71 -35.67 -9.51
N SER A 776 9.99 -36.85 -10.03
CA SER A 776 10.69 -37.04 -11.32
C SER A 776 9.79 -36.76 -12.53
N GLU A 777 8.47 -36.81 -12.38
CA GLU A 777 7.49 -36.59 -13.46
C GLU A 777 7.03 -35.12 -13.53
N CYS A 778 7.27 -34.33 -12.48
CA CYS A 778 6.84 -32.92 -12.41
C CYS A 778 7.94 -32.03 -11.86
N SER A 779 8.18 -30.89 -12.51
CA SER A 779 9.16 -29.90 -12.05
C SER A 779 8.64 -28.47 -12.24
N ILE A 780 9.04 -27.59 -11.33
CA ILE A 780 8.74 -26.15 -11.41
C ILE A 780 10.00 -25.37 -11.68
N SER A 781 9.96 -24.50 -12.71
CA SER A 781 10.97 -23.51 -12.97
C SER A 781 10.49 -22.15 -12.44
N GLU A 782 10.85 -21.80 -11.22
CA GLU A 782 10.43 -20.56 -10.59
C GLU A 782 10.86 -19.33 -11.37
N HIS A 783 12.10 -19.30 -11.85
CA HIS A 783 12.63 -18.18 -12.65
C HIS A 783 11.84 -17.96 -13.95
N ASN A 784 11.41 -19.04 -14.62
CA ASN A 784 10.67 -18.95 -15.89
C ASN A 784 9.16 -18.88 -15.71
N ALA A 785 8.63 -19.02 -14.49
CA ALA A 785 7.21 -19.19 -14.21
C ALA A 785 6.59 -20.33 -15.03
N GLN A 786 7.21 -21.51 -15.01
CA GLN A 786 6.80 -22.68 -15.79
C GLN A 786 6.68 -23.92 -14.91
N ILE A 787 5.70 -24.76 -15.28
CA ILE A 787 5.53 -26.09 -14.70
C ILE A 787 5.68 -27.08 -15.85
N HIS A 788 6.59 -28.04 -15.69
CA HIS A 788 6.84 -29.11 -16.64
C HIS A 788 6.34 -30.42 -16.04
N VAL A 789 5.52 -31.15 -16.80
CA VAL A 789 5.02 -32.47 -16.44
C VAL A 789 5.34 -33.42 -17.59
N SER A 790 5.95 -34.56 -17.27
CA SER A 790 6.25 -35.64 -18.21
C SER A 790 5.62 -36.91 -17.68
N VAL A 791 4.56 -37.38 -18.34
CA VAL A 791 3.72 -38.47 -17.82
C VAL A 791 3.15 -39.34 -18.91
N SER A 792 3.10 -40.66 -18.68
CA SER A 792 2.38 -41.60 -19.51
C SER A 792 0.92 -41.69 -19.06
N ALA A 793 -0.02 -41.56 -19.97
CA ALA A 793 -1.45 -41.51 -19.67
C ALA A 793 -2.27 -42.43 -20.58
N ALA A 794 -3.42 -42.90 -20.08
CA ALA A 794 -4.47 -43.51 -20.89
C ALA A 794 -5.31 -42.45 -21.62
N GLU A 795 -6.06 -42.87 -22.64
CA GLU A 795 -6.91 -41.96 -23.43
C GLU A 795 -7.95 -41.27 -22.55
N GLY A 796 -7.91 -39.93 -22.51
CA GLY A 796 -8.87 -39.07 -21.83
C GLY A 796 -8.65 -38.95 -20.33
N GLU A 797 -7.53 -39.42 -19.78
CA GLU A 797 -7.11 -39.05 -18.42
C GLU A 797 -6.88 -37.54 -18.32
N THR A 798 -7.12 -36.98 -17.14
CA THR A 798 -7.00 -35.53 -16.89
C THR A 798 -5.88 -35.25 -15.89
N LEU A 799 -4.98 -34.38 -16.27
CA LEU A 799 -3.95 -33.84 -15.41
C LEU A 799 -4.51 -32.73 -14.54
N PHE A 800 -4.29 -32.82 -13.24
CA PHE A 800 -4.59 -31.79 -12.25
C PHE A 800 -3.26 -31.23 -11.69
N VAL A 801 -3.16 -29.91 -11.68
CA VAL A 801 -2.03 -29.20 -11.05
C VAL A 801 -2.56 -28.22 -10.00
N PRO A 802 -2.07 -28.26 -8.74
CA PRO A 802 -2.68 -27.56 -7.60
C PRO A 802 -2.40 -26.04 -7.59
N PHE A 803 -2.46 -25.40 -8.74
CA PHE A 803 -2.40 -23.95 -8.87
C PHE A 803 -3.68 -23.44 -9.49
N VAL A 804 -4.18 -22.31 -8.98
CA VAL A 804 -5.42 -21.71 -9.49
C VAL A 804 -5.21 -21.21 -10.92
N ALA A 805 -6.14 -21.52 -11.80
CA ALA A 805 -6.12 -21.17 -13.21
C ALA A 805 -6.47 -19.68 -13.43
N ILE A 806 -5.68 -18.77 -12.82
CA ILE A 806 -5.81 -17.32 -13.02
C ILE A 806 -5.46 -16.93 -14.46
N ASP A 807 -5.98 -15.78 -14.91
CA ASP A 807 -5.66 -15.27 -16.24
C ASP A 807 -4.16 -15.09 -16.44
N GLY A 808 -3.66 -15.53 -17.58
CA GLY A 808 -2.25 -15.48 -17.96
C GLY A 808 -1.60 -16.85 -18.14
N TRP A 809 -2.18 -17.90 -17.62
CA TRP A 809 -1.71 -19.25 -17.85
C TRP A 809 -1.91 -19.69 -19.30
N LYS A 810 -0.92 -20.40 -19.84
CA LYS A 810 -0.93 -21.06 -21.16
C LYS A 810 -0.39 -22.46 -21.03
N CYS A 811 -0.87 -23.37 -21.85
CA CYS A 811 -0.45 -24.75 -21.87
C CYS A 811 0.04 -25.18 -23.27
N ILE A 812 1.13 -25.94 -23.29
CA ILE A 812 1.63 -26.65 -24.46
C ILE A 812 1.72 -28.12 -24.09
N GLN A 813 1.02 -28.97 -24.85
CA GLN A 813 1.04 -30.42 -24.73
C GLN A 813 1.65 -31.01 -26.01
N ASN A 814 2.69 -31.79 -25.89
CA ASN A 814 3.38 -32.45 -26.99
C ASN A 814 3.73 -31.48 -28.15
N GLY A 815 4.19 -30.27 -27.79
CA GLY A 815 4.56 -29.20 -28.72
C GLY A 815 3.38 -28.43 -29.36
N LYS A 816 2.13 -28.73 -28.97
CA LYS A 816 0.93 -28.03 -29.46
C LYS A 816 0.30 -27.21 -28.34
N ALA A 817 -0.15 -25.99 -28.65
CA ALA A 817 -0.94 -25.19 -27.71
C ALA A 817 -2.30 -25.85 -27.48
N VAL A 818 -2.69 -25.98 -26.21
CA VAL A 818 -3.98 -26.50 -25.77
C VAL A 818 -4.63 -25.52 -24.79
N ASP A 819 -5.96 -25.49 -24.80
CA ASP A 819 -6.68 -24.65 -23.84
C ASP A 819 -6.66 -25.32 -22.48
N ILE A 820 -6.51 -24.50 -21.44
CA ILE A 820 -6.59 -24.91 -20.05
C ILE A 820 -8.05 -25.04 -19.68
N GLU A 821 -8.45 -26.20 -19.19
CA GLU A 821 -9.78 -26.45 -18.63
C GLU A 821 -9.69 -26.31 -17.12
N PRO A 822 -10.27 -25.23 -16.51
CA PRO A 822 -10.29 -25.11 -15.06
C PRO A 822 -11.08 -26.29 -14.47
N ILE A 823 -10.41 -27.11 -13.67
CA ILE A 823 -11.02 -28.26 -13.03
C ILE A 823 -11.14 -28.07 -11.52
N LEU A 824 -12.07 -28.77 -10.92
CA LEU A 824 -12.19 -28.90 -9.48
C LEU A 824 -12.27 -27.53 -8.76
N GLY A 825 -13.16 -26.68 -9.22
CA GLY A 825 -13.41 -25.36 -8.63
C GLY A 825 -12.52 -24.23 -9.17
N GLY A 826 -11.55 -24.49 -10.06
CA GLY A 826 -10.75 -23.45 -10.70
C GLY A 826 -9.25 -23.70 -10.72
N PHE A 827 -8.79 -24.92 -10.54
CA PHE A 827 -7.38 -25.29 -10.66
C PHE A 827 -6.95 -25.56 -12.11
N LEU A 828 -5.64 -25.53 -12.38
CA LEU A 828 -5.10 -25.88 -13.67
C LEU A 828 -5.38 -27.35 -14.01
N GLY A 829 -5.91 -27.61 -15.21
CA GLY A 829 -6.15 -28.95 -15.72
C GLY A 829 -6.11 -29.01 -17.25
N ILE A 830 -5.80 -30.18 -17.77
CA ILE A 830 -5.91 -30.53 -19.20
C ILE A 830 -6.24 -32.00 -19.36
N THR A 831 -6.93 -32.34 -20.42
CA THR A 831 -7.12 -33.72 -20.86
C THR A 831 -5.86 -34.23 -21.56
N LEU A 832 -5.33 -35.38 -21.10
CA LEU A 832 -4.14 -36.02 -21.66
C LEU A 832 -4.46 -36.87 -22.89
N THR A 833 -3.46 -37.00 -23.76
CA THR A 833 -3.54 -37.92 -24.90
C THR A 833 -2.98 -39.32 -24.49
N GLU A 834 -3.42 -40.37 -25.18
CA GLU A 834 -2.90 -41.72 -24.93
C GLU A 834 -1.39 -41.77 -25.15
N GLY A 835 -0.65 -42.37 -24.23
CA GLY A 835 0.81 -42.53 -24.29
C GLY A 835 1.55 -41.43 -23.55
N GLU A 836 2.80 -41.19 -23.97
CA GLU A 836 3.68 -40.20 -23.33
C GLU A 836 3.22 -38.77 -23.59
N ASN A 837 3.12 -37.98 -22.54
CA ASN A 837 2.73 -36.57 -22.60
C ASN A 837 3.83 -35.69 -22.01
N GLU A 838 4.31 -34.74 -22.79
CA GLU A 838 5.10 -33.59 -22.32
C GLU A 838 4.18 -32.36 -22.22
N VAL A 839 3.93 -31.90 -21.02
CA VAL A 839 3.05 -30.75 -20.73
C VAL A 839 3.84 -29.63 -20.11
N VAL A 840 3.73 -28.43 -20.67
CA VAL A 840 4.36 -27.23 -20.15
C VAL A 840 3.29 -26.17 -19.93
N PHE A 841 3.04 -25.85 -18.67
CA PHE A 841 2.28 -24.64 -18.32
C PHE A 841 3.26 -23.47 -18.21
N SER A 842 2.91 -22.32 -18.76
CA SER A 842 3.70 -21.09 -18.68
C SER A 842 2.81 -19.91 -18.39
N PHE A 843 3.31 -18.97 -17.57
CA PHE A 843 2.56 -17.77 -17.22
C PHE A 843 3.02 -16.57 -18.04
N GLU A 844 2.08 -15.86 -18.65
CA GLU A 844 2.30 -14.58 -19.34
C GLU A 844 1.45 -13.49 -18.71
N GLU A 845 2.09 -12.41 -18.26
CA GLU A 845 1.41 -11.28 -17.61
C GLU A 845 0.33 -10.65 -18.51
N PRO A 846 -0.95 -10.63 -18.06
CA PRO A 846 -2.05 -10.06 -18.84
C PRO A 846 -1.84 -8.56 -19.11
N GLY A 847 -2.06 -8.15 -20.39
CA GLY A 847 -1.93 -6.75 -20.78
C GLY A 847 -0.50 -6.24 -20.98
N LEU A 848 0.54 -6.99 -20.59
CA LEU A 848 1.94 -6.54 -20.69
C LEU A 848 2.36 -6.23 -22.13
N LYS A 849 2.06 -7.12 -23.08
CA LYS A 849 2.42 -6.92 -24.51
C LYS A 849 1.78 -5.64 -25.06
N ALA A 850 0.50 -5.41 -24.78
CA ALA A 850 -0.21 -4.20 -25.18
C ALA A 850 0.35 -2.95 -24.47
N GLY A 851 0.64 -3.05 -23.18
CA GLY A 851 1.25 -1.97 -22.38
C GLY A 851 2.61 -1.56 -22.94
N VAL A 852 3.49 -2.52 -23.28
CA VAL A 852 4.79 -2.27 -23.90
C VAL A 852 4.63 -1.56 -25.25
N GLY A 853 3.70 -2.02 -26.10
CA GLY A 853 3.41 -1.37 -27.39
C GLY A 853 3.00 0.10 -27.23
N ILE A 854 2.07 0.38 -26.30
CA ILE A 854 1.63 1.74 -25.98
C ILE A 854 2.78 2.59 -25.44
N SER A 855 3.63 2.02 -24.56
CA SER A 855 4.77 2.73 -24.00
C SER A 855 5.81 3.09 -25.04
N ILE A 856 6.11 2.20 -25.99
CA ILE A 856 7.00 2.46 -27.12
C ILE A 856 6.47 3.61 -27.97
N LEU A 857 5.18 3.60 -28.31
CA LEU A 857 4.52 4.68 -29.05
C LEU A 857 4.57 6.00 -28.27
N GLY A 858 4.31 5.99 -26.98
CA GLY A 858 4.42 7.15 -26.11
C GLY A 858 5.84 7.75 -26.11
N PHE A 859 6.84 6.88 -26.01
CA PHE A 859 8.24 7.30 -26.01
C PHE A 859 8.66 7.86 -27.38
N ALA A 860 8.26 7.21 -28.47
CA ALA A 860 8.48 7.68 -29.83
C ALA A 860 7.84 9.08 -30.02
N PHE A 861 6.62 9.27 -29.52
CA PHE A 861 5.94 10.56 -29.62
C PHE A 861 6.65 11.66 -28.80
N LEU A 862 7.20 11.35 -27.65
CA LEU A 862 8.02 12.26 -26.85
C LEU A 862 9.27 12.70 -27.64
N LEU A 863 9.96 11.74 -28.29
CA LEU A 863 11.12 12.03 -29.13
C LEU A 863 10.75 12.91 -30.33
N ILE A 864 9.64 12.59 -31.03
CA ILE A 864 9.13 13.40 -32.13
C ILE A 864 8.87 14.84 -31.65
N LEU A 865 8.20 15.03 -30.52
CA LEU A 865 7.97 16.37 -29.96
C LEU A 865 9.26 17.09 -29.62
N PHE A 866 10.27 16.39 -29.15
CA PHE A 866 11.58 16.96 -28.87
C PHE A 866 12.26 17.46 -30.15
N PHE A 867 12.28 16.65 -31.22
CA PHE A 867 12.90 17.03 -32.50
C PHE A 867 12.10 18.12 -33.23
N VAL A 868 10.76 18.04 -33.27
CA VAL A 868 9.88 19.07 -33.85
C VAL A 868 10.10 20.41 -33.17
N ARG A 869 10.24 20.40 -31.86
CA ARG A 869 10.52 21.58 -31.07
C ARG A 869 11.90 22.18 -31.41
N ARG A 870 12.93 21.34 -31.45
CA ARG A 870 14.28 21.77 -31.80
C ARG A 870 14.33 22.38 -33.22
N LYS A 871 13.61 21.79 -34.19
CA LYS A 871 13.47 22.35 -35.54
C LYS A 871 12.66 23.65 -35.57
N ALA A 872 11.60 23.76 -34.80
CA ALA A 872 10.79 24.97 -34.66
C ALA A 872 11.59 26.14 -34.05
N GLU A 873 12.45 25.86 -33.10
CA GLU A 873 13.41 26.81 -32.51
C GLU A 873 14.45 27.27 -33.58
N ALA A 874 14.71 26.41 -34.56
CA ALA A 874 15.58 26.67 -35.72
C ALA A 874 14.89 27.32 -36.93
N GLY A 875 13.59 27.74 -36.86
CA GLY A 875 12.93 28.57 -37.89
C GLY A 875 11.92 27.84 -38.82
N TRP A 876 11.56 26.58 -38.56
CA TRP A 876 10.55 25.84 -39.36
C TRP A 876 9.11 26.24 -39.00
N LYS A 877 8.46 27.06 -39.87
CA LYS A 877 7.11 27.62 -39.63
C LYS A 877 5.94 26.63 -39.71
N ILE A 878 6.01 25.59 -40.55
CA ILE A 878 4.91 24.67 -40.82
C ILE A 878 4.53 23.80 -39.61
N ALA A 879 5.52 23.36 -38.85
CA ALA A 879 5.29 22.58 -37.64
C ALA A 879 4.66 23.40 -36.51
N ALA A 880 4.78 24.71 -36.51
CA ALA A 880 4.26 25.59 -35.45
C ALA A 880 2.73 25.78 -35.51
N GLU A 881 2.14 25.76 -36.72
CA GLU A 881 0.69 25.98 -36.89
C GLU A 881 -0.14 24.76 -36.52
N GLN A 882 0.27 23.54 -36.95
CA GLN A 882 -0.37 22.29 -36.55
C GLN A 882 -0.28 22.07 -35.04
N LYS A 883 0.85 22.35 -34.43
CA LYS A 883 1.03 22.31 -32.98
C LYS A 883 0.08 23.28 -32.27
N GLY A 884 -0.15 24.47 -32.82
CA GLY A 884 -1.07 25.47 -32.26
C GLY A 884 -2.54 25.00 -32.24
N LYS A 885 -2.98 24.24 -33.25
CA LYS A 885 -4.34 23.65 -33.32
C LYS A 885 -4.50 22.55 -32.28
N ALA A 886 -3.54 21.63 -32.17
CA ALA A 886 -3.54 20.58 -31.16
C ALA A 886 -3.50 21.16 -29.73
N GLU A 887 -2.64 22.13 -29.45
CA GLU A 887 -2.59 22.80 -28.13
C GLU A 887 -3.92 23.46 -27.76
N LYS A 888 -4.67 24.01 -28.73
CA LYS A 888 -6.00 24.59 -28.48
C LYS A 888 -7.03 23.50 -28.12
N CYS A 889 -7.07 22.41 -28.88
CA CYS A 889 -7.99 21.28 -28.65
C CYS A 889 -7.75 20.67 -27.27
N PHE A 890 -6.51 20.29 -26.93
CA PHE A 890 -6.16 19.77 -25.62
C PHE A 890 -6.38 20.80 -24.49
N GLY A 891 -6.25 22.08 -24.76
CA GLY A 891 -6.54 23.14 -23.79
C GLY A 891 -8.04 23.25 -23.48
N MET A 892 -8.92 22.97 -24.45
CA MET A 892 -10.36 22.86 -24.20
C MET A 892 -10.69 21.61 -23.37
N LEU A 893 -10.11 20.46 -23.72
CA LEU A 893 -10.26 19.22 -22.97
C LEU A 893 -9.77 19.39 -21.52
N TYR A 894 -8.61 20.02 -21.32
CA TYR A 894 -8.10 20.32 -19.97
C TYR A 894 -9.09 21.14 -19.14
N ARG A 895 -9.73 22.18 -19.73
CA ARG A 895 -10.74 22.98 -19.01
C ARG A 895 -11.96 22.16 -18.63
N LEU A 896 -12.41 21.27 -19.53
CA LEU A 896 -13.52 20.37 -19.29
C LEU A 896 -13.17 19.43 -18.13
N LEU A 897 -12.03 18.75 -18.19
CA LEU A 897 -11.56 17.86 -17.12
C LEU A 897 -11.38 18.60 -15.79
N LEU A 898 -10.80 19.79 -15.80
CA LEU A 898 -10.67 20.61 -14.61
C LEU A 898 -12.04 20.91 -13.98
N GLY A 899 -13.04 21.29 -14.80
CA GLY A 899 -14.41 21.54 -14.35
C GLY A 899 -15.07 20.29 -13.77
N VAL A 900 -14.99 19.17 -14.47
CA VAL A 900 -15.55 17.87 -14.05
C VAL A 900 -14.92 17.41 -12.73
N PHE A 901 -13.59 17.38 -12.64
CA PHE A 901 -12.90 16.96 -11.43
C PHE A 901 -13.14 17.93 -10.26
N PHE A 902 -13.15 19.24 -10.50
CA PHE A 902 -13.44 20.19 -9.45
C PHE A 902 -14.88 20.08 -8.93
N ALA A 903 -15.85 19.97 -9.85
CA ALA A 903 -17.24 19.76 -9.46
C ALA A 903 -17.44 18.43 -8.72
N GLY A 904 -16.91 17.34 -9.27
CA GLY A 904 -17.04 15.99 -8.72
C GLY A 904 -16.34 15.80 -7.36
N ILE A 905 -15.16 16.39 -7.15
CA ILE A 905 -14.38 16.20 -5.93
C ILE A 905 -14.72 17.22 -4.84
N TYR A 906 -15.04 18.45 -5.20
CA TYR A 906 -15.20 19.54 -4.21
C TYR A 906 -16.63 20.07 -4.11
N VAL A 907 -17.28 20.38 -5.23
CA VAL A 907 -18.59 21.06 -5.17
C VAL A 907 -19.69 20.12 -4.73
N VAL A 908 -19.88 19.01 -5.44
CA VAL A 908 -20.96 18.05 -5.16
C VAL A 908 -20.81 17.40 -3.79
N PRO A 909 -19.63 16.88 -3.39
CA PRO A 909 -19.47 16.30 -2.05
C PRO A 909 -19.61 17.31 -0.92
N THR A 910 -19.18 18.55 -1.11
CA THR A 910 -19.36 19.61 -0.10
C THR A 910 -20.83 19.94 0.10
N ILE A 911 -21.60 20.04 -0.99
CA ILE A 911 -23.06 20.22 -0.89
C ILE A 911 -23.70 19.03 -0.17
N GLY A 912 -23.35 17.80 -0.55
CA GLY A 912 -23.83 16.57 0.10
C GLY A 912 -23.50 16.53 1.60
N MET A 913 -22.29 16.93 1.98
CA MET A 913 -21.86 17.03 3.38
C MET A 913 -22.69 18.08 4.15
N VAL A 914 -22.89 19.27 3.57
CA VAL A 914 -23.70 20.33 4.19
C VAL A 914 -25.14 19.88 4.38
N VAL A 915 -25.74 19.26 3.36
CA VAL A 915 -27.12 18.72 3.45
C VAL A 915 -27.22 17.64 4.52
N SER A 916 -26.25 16.71 4.58
CA SER A 916 -26.21 15.65 5.59
C SER A 916 -26.07 16.20 7.01
N LEU A 917 -25.16 17.17 7.21
CA LEU A 917 -24.99 17.84 8.51
C LEU A 917 -26.24 18.60 8.93
N THR A 918 -26.86 19.35 8.01
CA THR A 918 -28.11 20.09 8.28
C THR A 918 -29.21 19.12 8.65
N GLY A 919 -29.37 18.01 7.93
CA GLY A 919 -30.35 16.97 8.25
C GLY A 919 -30.16 16.36 9.65
N LYS A 920 -28.90 16.05 10.03
CA LYS A 920 -28.58 15.56 11.39
C LYS A 920 -28.86 16.58 12.48
N ILE A 921 -28.58 17.87 12.22
CA ILE A 921 -28.87 18.95 13.17
C ILE A 921 -30.40 19.10 13.33
N VAL A 922 -31.14 19.10 12.23
CA VAL A 922 -32.62 19.19 12.27
C VAL A 922 -33.19 18.00 13.04
N MET A 923 -32.78 16.77 12.76
CA MET A 923 -33.25 15.58 13.50
C MET A 923 -32.88 15.60 14.99
N LYS A 924 -31.75 16.22 15.36
CA LYS A 924 -31.33 16.30 16.77
C LYS A 924 -32.06 17.35 17.57
N PHE A 925 -32.54 18.42 16.92
CA PHE A 925 -33.19 19.55 17.60
C PHE A 925 -34.74 19.59 17.41
N PHE A 926 -35.30 18.88 16.42
CA PHE A 926 -36.71 18.93 16.07
C PHE A 926 -37.37 17.53 15.93
N GLY A 927 -36.62 16.44 16.01
CA GLY A 927 -37.10 15.06 16.15
C GLY A 927 -36.68 14.50 17.49
#